data_889823e303e9666cd945290a6c9966b8
#
_entry.id   889823e303e9666cd945290a6c9966b8
#
_cell.length_a   1.000
_cell.length_b   1.000
_cell.length_c   1.000
_cell.angle_alpha   90.00
_cell.angle_beta   90.00
_cell.angle_gamma   90.00
#
_symmetry.space_group_name_H-M   'P 1'
#
loop_
_entity.id
_entity.type
_entity.pdbx_description
1 polymer ?
#
loop_
_entity_poly.entity_id
_entity_poly.type
_entity_poly.pdbx_seq_one_letter_code
_entity_poly.pdbx_strand_id
1 'polypeptide(L)'
;MAIPGNFLSSTTESIDPNTSGWTPKLNCTIVKGVGGRNGDGCLAVKSVAAGEMQARTVSSYPITAGTVYYCFADTAGVSSERIGIRWLTATGTEVSITWSVLTTGSSASWHRVSVAGAAPVGATQAQVVLSSTEAGATVSHYWENVYLGLPKTSLGNLFDFNTESSEVDASGWTPVVNATISRQVPVVSWSVTSYLSGGHTLAMTAVAAGNASVLTVARPTVTPGREYLGYAYLQPPTLSATAWIELRFYDGAGNQVQATRSTLAAPGTGLYRTRVSAVAPANAATCSMAAGLDGASAAQVLRLETVVIVAAPKTQAGSVVPYADCSFEQGIAGWTVPSGAATLARTTPWGNSSYEGSYALAASSATATASTLRSARFPVTAGKNWRAQAMVHPAAGTWSSVRTRIRWWDAANADLGASTGTVYTLPGASWYAVPNDAVAPANAVTASVEFVITASAASSVLHIDNVILWEVLPQTAVAANSDGGYATLSLRELELDDAVSVYRVGTDGARTLIRGTTGLIDRQLITSDLLIVEDHEAPFGVPFYYAIDIYDPDGELASTRASEQVTLTIADINEAWLKDPGNPQRNMRVLVAAAPEWSRPIEQAVHVVRGRRNKVVLSGVRQGLEGDLTVATRSDEERRALHLLLDSGNVLLWQASPGMGVDDMYVNVAQIGEARISPLAQEQWRTWSLPLTEADMPVTTGVNGPAGRTWQDVLTEFSTWQEVLNTYATWEDVLLDRR
;
A
#
# COMPACT_ATOMS: atom_id res chain seq x y z
N MET A 1 -1.88 -21.84 13.38
CA MET A 1 -1.10 -20.56 13.27
C MET A 1 -1.72 -19.58 14.24
N ALA A 2 -0.94 -18.97 15.13
CA ALA A 2 -1.50 -18.08 16.16
C ALA A 2 -2.22 -16.88 15.53
N ILE A 3 -3.34 -16.46 16.12
CA ILE A 3 -4.09 -15.27 15.66
C ILE A 3 -3.22 -14.03 15.91
N PRO A 4 -2.87 -13.26 14.88
CA PRO A 4 -1.96 -12.11 15.05
C PRO A 4 -2.48 -11.09 16.05
N GLY A 5 -1.63 -10.64 16.99
CA GLY A 5 -1.99 -9.68 18.05
C GLY A 5 -2.78 -10.27 19.22
N ASN A 6 -2.92 -11.59 19.29
CA ASN A 6 -3.47 -12.28 20.45
C ASN A 6 -2.47 -12.21 21.61
N PHE A 7 -2.94 -11.86 22.80
CA PHE A 7 -2.14 -11.89 24.01
C PHE A 7 -1.94 -13.32 24.54
N LEU A 8 -2.85 -14.23 24.17
CA LEU A 8 -2.78 -15.64 24.55
C LEU A 8 -1.66 -16.33 23.77
N SER A 9 -0.97 -17.27 24.42
CA SER A 9 -0.06 -18.16 23.72
C SER A 9 -0.81 -19.05 22.73
N SER A 10 -0.13 -19.56 21.70
CA SER A 10 -0.74 -20.47 20.73
C SER A 10 -1.39 -21.68 21.39
N THR A 11 -0.78 -22.27 22.43
CA THR A 11 -1.36 -23.37 23.20
C THR A 11 -2.64 -22.96 23.95
N THR A 12 -2.73 -21.74 24.47
CA THR A 12 -3.94 -21.25 25.17
C THR A 12 -5.05 -20.91 24.18
N GLU A 13 -4.69 -20.40 23.00
CA GLU A 13 -5.60 -20.03 21.91
C GLU A 13 -6.23 -21.27 21.26
N SER A 14 -5.40 -22.19 20.77
CA SER A 14 -5.83 -23.37 19.99
C SER A 14 -6.09 -24.62 20.82
N ILE A 15 -5.73 -24.61 22.11
CA ILE A 15 -5.80 -25.76 23.02
C ILE A 15 -4.92 -26.95 22.55
N ASP A 16 -3.98 -26.66 21.69
CA ASP A 16 -3.00 -27.61 21.20
C ASP A 16 -1.58 -27.27 21.68
N PRO A 17 -0.84 -28.24 22.18
CA PRO A 17 -1.12 -29.69 22.27
C PRO A 17 -1.92 -30.08 23.50
N ASN A 18 -2.26 -29.18 24.44
CA ASN A 18 -2.88 -29.49 25.72
C ASN A 18 -3.69 -28.32 26.29
N THR A 19 -4.31 -28.53 27.45
CA THR A 19 -5.13 -27.54 28.15
C THR A 19 -4.40 -26.74 29.24
N SER A 20 -3.07 -26.73 29.27
CA SER A 20 -2.29 -26.13 30.36
C SER A 20 -2.49 -24.61 30.50
N GLY A 21 -2.95 -23.92 29.46
CA GLY A 21 -3.33 -22.51 29.50
C GLY A 21 -4.65 -22.22 30.22
N TRP A 22 -5.43 -23.24 30.59
CA TRP A 22 -6.75 -23.13 31.13
C TRP A 22 -6.89 -23.80 32.51
N THR A 23 -7.78 -23.27 33.34
CA THR A 23 -8.09 -23.82 34.68
C THR A 23 -9.57 -23.71 34.97
N PRO A 24 -10.17 -24.69 35.68
CA PRO A 24 -11.54 -24.58 36.20
C PRO A 24 -11.69 -23.36 37.11
N LYS A 25 -12.81 -22.63 37.00
CA LYS A 25 -13.16 -21.52 37.90
C LYS A 25 -14.39 -21.80 38.72
N LEU A 26 -15.42 -22.38 38.14
CA LEU A 26 -16.69 -22.66 38.79
C LEU A 26 -17.30 -23.92 38.20
N ASN A 27 -17.76 -24.88 39.05
CA ASN A 27 -18.61 -26.02 38.71
C ASN A 27 -18.18 -26.78 37.45
N CYS A 28 -16.88 -26.93 37.17
CA CYS A 28 -16.43 -27.66 35.98
C CYS A 28 -15.13 -28.42 36.19
N THR A 29 -14.90 -29.37 35.32
CA THR A 29 -13.60 -29.95 34.97
C THR A 29 -13.27 -29.59 33.53
N ILE A 30 -11.99 -29.61 33.17
CA ILE A 30 -11.55 -29.35 31.81
C ILE A 30 -10.73 -30.51 31.27
N VAL A 31 -10.92 -30.81 29.99
CA VAL A 31 -10.12 -31.81 29.27
C VAL A 31 -9.90 -31.36 27.85
N LYS A 32 -8.86 -31.88 27.20
CA LYS A 32 -8.71 -31.70 25.77
C LYS A 32 -9.75 -32.59 25.06
N GLY A 33 -10.61 -31.93 24.27
CA GLY A 33 -11.54 -32.59 23.35
C GLY A 33 -10.87 -32.88 22.01
N VAL A 34 -11.51 -33.74 21.22
CA VAL A 34 -11.12 -34.08 19.85
C VAL A 34 -12.13 -33.50 18.85
N GLY A 35 -11.69 -33.23 17.62
CA GLY A 35 -12.59 -32.74 16.60
C GLY A 35 -12.98 -31.25 16.80
N GLY A 36 -12.01 -30.41 17.16
CA GLY A 36 -12.17 -28.97 17.19
C GLY A 36 -12.65 -28.39 15.85
N ARG A 37 -12.90 -27.09 15.81
CA ARG A 37 -13.33 -26.40 14.59
C ARG A 37 -12.38 -26.60 13.39
N ASN A 38 -11.08 -26.65 13.68
CA ASN A 38 -10.05 -26.87 12.68
C ASN A 38 -9.71 -28.36 12.46
N GLY A 39 -10.44 -29.27 13.12
CA GLY A 39 -10.21 -30.72 13.04
C GLY A 39 -9.11 -31.23 13.98
N ASP A 40 -8.57 -30.39 14.85
CA ASP A 40 -7.55 -30.65 15.85
C ASP A 40 -8.14 -30.78 17.28
N GLY A 41 -7.55 -30.13 18.28
CA GLY A 41 -8.07 -30.16 19.66
C GLY A 41 -9.00 -28.99 19.99
N CYS A 42 -9.78 -29.14 21.03
CA CYS A 42 -10.57 -28.07 21.62
C CYS A 42 -10.60 -28.19 23.15
N LEU A 43 -11.02 -27.14 23.85
CA LEU A 43 -11.26 -27.19 25.30
C LEU A 43 -12.67 -27.71 25.54
N ALA A 44 -12.81 -28.92 26.10
CA ALA A 44 -14.04 -29.41 26.59
C ALA A 44 -14.18 -29.03 28.10
N VAL A 45 -15.08 -28.09 28.39
CA VAL A 45 -15.47 -27.71 29.74
C VAL A 45 -16.67 -28.57 30.14
N LYS A 46 -16.51 -29.35 31.19
CA LYS A 46 -17.50 -30.37 31.60
C LYS A 46 -18.08 -30.03 32.96
N SER A 47 -19.41 -29.98 33.07
CA SER A 47 -20.12 -29.66 34.30
C SER A 47 -19.95 -30.73 35.39
N VAL A 48 -19.78 -30.29 36.63
CA VAL A 48 -19.78 -31.17 37.81
C VAL A 48 -21.23 -31.37 38.33
N ALA A 49 -22.06 -30.34 38.27
CA ALA A 49 -23.45 -30.34 38.61
C ALA A 49 -24.26 -29.45 37.66
N ALA A 50 -25.61 -29.52 37.72
CA ALA A 50 -26.46 -28.56 37.01
C ALA A 50 -26.16 -27.13 37.46
N GLY A 51 -26.21 -26.17 36.52
CA GLY A 51 -25.96 -24.76 36.74
C GLY A 51 -24.84 -24.18 35.90
N GLU A 52 -24.48 -22.95 36.21
CA GLU A 52 -23.39 -22.25 35.51
C GLU A 52 -22.05 -22.91 35.83
N MET A 53 -21.26 -23.12 34.77
CA MET A 53 -19.87 -23.55 34.86
C MET A 53 -18.95 -22.52 34.21
N GLN A 54 -17.73 -22.38 34.75
CA GLN A 54 -16.76 -21.41 34.23
C GLN A 54 -15.35 -21.99 34.19
N ALA A 55 -14.65 -21.80 33.07
CA ALA A 55 -13.21 -21.99 32.95
C ALA A 55 -12.56 -20.64 32.67
N ARG A 56 -11.30 -20.46 33.08
CA ARG A 56 -10.55 -19.24 32.85
C ARG A 56 -9.12 -19.51 32.40
N THR A 57 -8.46 -18.53 31.82
CA THR A 57 -7.02 -18.61 31.56
C THR A 57 -6.21 -18.68 32.84
N VAL A 58 -5.13 -19.47 32.84
CA VAL A 58 -4.20 -19.57 33.97
C VAL A 58 -3.44 -18.26 34.12
N SER A 59 -2.85 -17.78 33.01
CA SER A 59 -2.12 -16.53 32.95
C SER A 59 -3.08 -15.35 32.94
N SER A 60 -2.63 -14.22 33.48
CA SER A 60 -3.22 -12.91 33.28
C SER A 60 -2.31 -12.06 32.36
N TYR A 61 -2.90 -11.18 31.60
CA TYR A 61 -2.24 -10.42 30.53
C TYR A 61 -2.28 -8.93 30.87
N PRO A 62 -1.18 -8.19 30.68
CA PRO A 62 -1.11 -6.77 31.01
C PRO A 62 -2.06 -5.95 30.13
N ILE A 63 -2.76 -5.00 30.75
CA ILE A 63 -3.69 -4.08 30.07
C ILE A 63 -3.56 -2.68 30.66
N THR A 64 -4.06 -1.69 29.91
CA THR A 64 -4.12 -0.28 30.33
C THR A 64 -5.57 0.12 30.62
N ALA A 65 -5.83 0.69 31.77
CA ALA A 65 -7.16 1.19 32.14
C ALA A 65 -7.64 2.26 31.12
N GLY A 66 -8.93 2.24 30.78
CA GLY A 66 -9.55 3.11 29.79
C GLY A 66 -9.39 2.64 28.35
N THR A 67 -8.49 1.71 28.05
CA THR A 67 -8.33 1.14 26.71
C THR A 67 -9.39 0.07 26.47
N VAL A 68 -9.98 0.07 25.27
CA VAL A 68 -10.91 -0.98 24.82
C VAL A 68 -10.12 -2.23 24.43
N TYR A 69 -10.54 -3.37 24.97
CA TYR A 69 -10.03 -4.70 24.60
C TYR A 69 -11.15 -5.52 24.00
N TYR A 70 -10.78 -6.44 23.14
CA TYR A 70 -11.68 -7.35 22.44
C TYR A 70 -11.31 -8.79 22.76
N CYS A 71 -12.34 -9.59 23.02
CA CYS A 71 -12.19 -11.00 23.32
C CYS A 71 -13.25 -11.79 22.56
N PHE A 72 -12.85 -12.89 21.95
CA PHE A 72 -13.78 -13.84 21.33
C PHE A 72 -13.30 -15.27 21.51
N ALA A 73 -14.21 -16.21 21.30
CA ALA A 73 -13.92 -17.62 21.14
C ALA A 73 -14.90 -18.24 20.15
N ASP A 74 -14.48 -19.31 19.49
CA ASP A 74 -15.37 -20.21 18.79
C ASP A 74 -15.86 -21.25 19.78
N THR A 75 -17.15 -21.53 19.77
CA THR A 75 -17.82 -22.39 20.74
C THR A 75 -18.81 -23.35 20.06
N ALA A 76 -19.06 -24.49 20.68
CA ALA A 76 -20.04 -25.47 20.23
C ALA A 76 -20.74 -26.12 21.44
N GLY A 77 -22.06 -25.98 21.47
CA GLY A 77 -22.92 -26.49 22.52
C GLY A 77 -24.36 -26.10 22.28
N VAL A 78 -25.28 -26.70 23.07
CA VAL A 78 -26.73 -26.43 22.97
C VAL A 78 -27.26 -25.68 24.19
N SER A 79 -26.37 -25.27 25.08
CA SER A 79 -26.67 -24.61 26.33
C SER A 79 -26.50 -23.10 26.24
N SER A 80 -26.96 -22.36 27.23
CA SER A 80 -26.67 -20.94 27.35
C SER A 80 -25.19 -20.71 27.59
N GLU A 81 -24.60 -19.77 26.85
CA GLU A 81 -23.15 -19.52 26.82
C GLU A 81 -22.83 -18.05 26.77
N ARG A 82 -21.65 -17.69 27.24
CA ARG A 82 -21.06 -16.34 27.13
C ARG A 82 -19.56 -16.38 27.35
N ILE A 83 -18.86 -15.36 26.84
CA ILE A 83 -17.42 -15.11 27.07
C ILE A 83 -17.28 -13.83 27.88
N GLY A 84 -16.22 -13.73 28.70
CA GLY A 84 -15.98 -12.55 29.52
C GLY A 84 -14.50 -12.15 29.57
N ILE A 85 -14.26 -10.84 29.65
CA ILE A 85 -12.97 -10.27 30.03
C ILE A 85 -13.00 -9.99 31.52
N ARG A 86 -12.21 -10.75 32.27
CA ARG A 86 -12.06 -10.61 33.71
C ARG A 86 -10.95 -9.61 34.01
N TRP A 87 -11.29 -8.47 34.57
CA TRP A 87 -10.39 -7.40 34.92
C TRP A 87 -9.81 -7.59 36.30
N LEU A 88 -8.48 -7.45 36.42
CA LEU A 88 -7.74 -7.68 37.66
C LEU A 88 -6.85 -6.50 38.00
N THR A 89 -6.65 -6.27 39.31
CA THR A 89 -5.62 -5.39 39.83
C THR A 89 -4.22 -6.01 39.63
N ALA A 90 -3.15 -5.24 39.91
CA ALA A 90 -1.77 -5.73 39.87
C ALA A 90 -1.50 -6.90 40.82
N THR A 91 -2.32 -7.05 41.90
CA THR A 91 -2.23 -8.17 42.87
C THR A 91 -3.09 -9.35 42.47
N GLY A 92 -3.77 -9.32 41.30
CA GLY A 92 -4.63 -10.40 40.83
C GLY A 92 -6.06 -10.43 41.45
N THR A 93 -6.44 -9.36 42.18
CA THR A 93 -7.81 -9.22 42.73
C THR A 93 -8.77 -8.84 41.58
N GLU A 94 -9.93 -9.50 41.51
CA GLU A 94 -10.95 -9.19 40.51
C GLU A 94 -11.56 -7.81 40.77
N VAL A 95 -11.51 -6.94 39.74
CA VAL A 95 -12.19 -5.64 39.72
C VAL A 95 -13.63 -5.82 39.21
N SER A 96 -13.79 -6.49 38.08
CA SER A 96 -15.07 -6.79 37.44
C SER A 96 -14.89 -7.79 36.30
N ILE A 97 -15.99 -8.21 35.69
CA ILE A 97 -15.99 -8.97 34.44
C ILE A 97 -16.95 -8.29 33.47
N THR A 98 -16.43 -7.98 32.27
CA THR A 98 -17.28 -7.55 31.16
C THR A 98 -17.71 -8.79 30.38
N TRP A 99 -18.98 -9.08 30.38
CA TRP A 99 -19.56 -10.27 29.75
C TRP A 99 -20.11 -9.93 28.36
N SER A 100 -20.04 -10.90 27.44
CA SER A 100 -20.86 -10.91 26.23
C SER A 100 -22.32 -11.05 26.56
N VAL A 101 -23.21 -10.81 25.60
CA VAL A 101 -24.63 -11.18 25.75
C VAL A 101 -24.72 -12.69 25.97
N LEU A 102 -25.60 -13.10 26.88
CA LEU A 102 -25.90 -14.51 27.09
C LEU A 102 -26.67 -15.01 25.86
N THR A 103 -26.12 -15.97 25.16
CA THR A 103 -26.77 -16.63 24.04
C THR A 103 -27.22 -18.02 24.46
N THR A 104 -28.25 -18.53 23.82
CA THR A 104 -28.66 -19.93 23.98
C THR A 104 -28.40 -20.65 22.68
N GLY A 105 -27.43 -21.55 22.69
CA GLY A 105 -27.08 -22.34 21.53
C GLY A 105 -28.29 -23.16 21.05
N SER A 106 -28.67 -22.99 19.78
CA SER A 106 -29.75 -23.79 19.17
C SER A 106 -29.21 -25.02 18.45
N SER A 107 -27.89 -25.13 18.30
CA SER A 107 -27.23 -26.28 17.68
C SER A 107 -25.83 -26.50 18.24
N ALA A 108 -25.32 -27.72 18.13
CA ALA A 108 -23.91 -28.04 18.45
C ALA A 108 -22.89 -27.59 17.40
N SER A 109 -23.31 -26.78 16.44
CA SER A 109 -22.42 -26.26 15.42
C SER A 109 -21.49 -25.16 15.96
N TRP A 110 -20.24 -25.13 15.49
CA TRP A 110 -19.28 -24.10 15.86
C TRP A 110 -19.78 -22.72 15.47
N HIS A 111 -19.75 -21.77 16.39
CA HIS A 111 -20.09 -20.37 16.18
C HIS A 111 -19.24 -19.49 17.10
N ARG A 112 -19.19 -18.18 16.80
CA ARG A 112 -18.39 -17.22 17.56
C ARG A 112 -19.20 -16.49 18.58
N VAL A 113 -18.65 -16.36 19.79
CA VAL A 113 -19.11 -15.44 20.82
C VAL A 113 -18.01 -14.42 21.09
N SER A 114 -18.38 -13.15 21.33
CA SER A 114 -17.44 -12.08 21.51
C SER A 114 -17.91 -11.03 22.50
N VAL A 115 -16.95 -10.29 23.04
CA VAL A 115 -17.17 -9.15 23.92
C VAL A 115 -16.07 -8.12 23.72
N ALA A 116 -16.44 -6.85 23.69
CA ALA A 116 -15.51 -5.75 23.78
C ALA A 116 -15.85 -4.87 24.98
N GLY A 117 -14.86 -4.28 25.61
CA GLY A 117 -15.07 -3.37 26.71
C GLY A 117 -13.83 -2.60 27.10
N ALA A 118 -14.04 -1.37 27.61
CA ALA A 118 -12.95 -0.59 28.17
C ALA A 118 -12.52 -1.17 29.53
N ALA A 119 -11.21 -1.31 29.73
CA ALA A 119 -10.66 -1.75 31.00
C ALA A 119 -11.02 -0.75 32.11
N PRO A 120 -11.64 -1.18 33.22
CA PRO A 120 -12.06 -0.27 34.27
C PRO A 120 -10.87 0.34 35.03
N VAL A 121 -11.12 1.45 35.68
CA VAL A 121 -10.12 2.11 36.54
C VAL A 121 -9.68 1.12 37.64
N GLY A 122 -8.36 1.03 37.83
CA GLY A 122 -7.74 0.11 38.81
C GLY A 122 -7.41 -1.27 38.23
N ALA A 123 -7.87 -1.62 37.02
CA ALA A 123 -7.44 -2.82 36.33
C ALA A 123 -6.08 -2.59 35.64
N THR A 124 -5.19 -3.57 35.78
CA THR A 124 -3.87 -3.60 35.13
C THR A 124 -3.60 -4.92 34.43
N GLN A 125 -4.47 -5.90 34.64
CA GLN A 125 -4.37 -7.24 34.04
C GLN A 125 -5.76 -7.73 33.61
N ALA A 126 -5.79 -8.63 32.64
CA ALA A 126 -7.01 -9.29 32.19
C ALA A 126 -6.85 -10.82 32.08
N GLN A 127 -7.92 -11.52 32.23
CA GLN A 127 -8.08 -12.96 31.94
C GLN A 127 -9.30 -13.17 31.08
N VAL A 128 -9.31 -14.25 30.29
CA VAL A 128 -10.52 -14.72 29.60
C VAL A 128 -11.28 -15.66 30.52
N VAL A 129 -12.60 -15.50 30.53
CA VAL A 129 -13.51 -16.42 31.21
C VAL A 129 -14.53 -16.97 30.21
N LEU A 130 -14.60 -18.26 30.08
CA LEU A 130 -15.58 -19.00 29.28
C LEU A 130 -16.69 -19.49 30.24
N SER A 131 -17.94 -19.31 29.87
CA SER A 131 -19.07 -19.67 30.71
C SER A 131 -20.20 -20.33 29.91
N SER A 132 -20.75 -21.41 30.41
CA SER A 132 -22.01 -22.00 29.94
C SER A 132 -22.86 -22.48 31.11
N THR A 133 -24.16 -22.70 30.88
CA THR A 133 -25.09 -23.14 31.91
C THR A 133 -25.72 -24.46 31.50
N GLU A 134 -25.41 -25.52 32.20
CA GLU A 134 -25.80 -26.88 31.88
C GLU A 134 -26.97 -27.38 32.74
N ALA A 135 -27.81 -28.22 32.13
CA ALA A 135 -28.99 -28.77 32.80
C ALA A 135 -28.64 -29.91 33.76
N GLY A 136 -27.45 -30.48 33.73
CA GLY A 136 -27.02 -31.61 34.52
C GLY A 136 -25.52 -31.72 34.69
N ALA A 137 -25.07 -32.72 35.42
CA ALA A 137 -23.67 -33.08 35.57
C ALA A 137 -23.16 -33.77 34.29
N THR A 138 -21.84 -33.71 34.07
CA THR A 138 -21.11 -34.41 32.99
C THR A 138 -21.48 -34.00 31.57
N VAL A 139 -22.14 -32.84 31.39
CA VAL A 139 -22.40 -32.23 30.09
C VAL A 139 -21.18 -31.42 29.67
N SER A 140 -20.75 -31.57 28.41
CA SER A 140 -19.60 -30.87 27.87
C SER A 140 -19.99 -29.72 26.93
N HIS A 141 -19.30 -28.61 27.07
CA HIS A 141 -19.35 -27.45 26.17
C HIS A 141 -17.96 -27.21 25.63
N TYR A 142 -17.83 -26.91 24.32
CA TYR A 142 -16.55 -26.90 23.63
C TYR A 142 -16.15 -25.50 23.22
N TRP A 143 -14.85 -25.19 23.34
CA TRP A 143 -14.28 -23.86 23.03
C TRP A 143 -12.95 -24.01 22.31
N GLU A 144 -12.70 -23.10 21.37
CA GLU A 144 -11.46 -23.05 20.58
C GLU A 144 -11.22 -21.65 19.99
N ASN A 145 -10.07 -21.41 19.41
CA ASN A 145 -9.70 -20.15 18.75
C ASN A 145 -9.96 -18.92 19.64
N VAL A 146 -9.44 -18.97 20.86
CA VAL A 146 -9.71 -17.94 21.87
C VAL A 146 -8.77 -16.75 21.63
N TYR A 147 -9.33 -15.55 21.55
CA TYR A 147 -8.61 -14.31 21.36
C TYR A 147 -8.83 -13.35 22.54
N LEU A 148 -7.77 -12.71 22.99
CA LEU A 148 -7.79 -11.52 23.83
C LEU A 148 -6.71 -10.56 23.33
N GLY A 149 -7.08 -9.33 22.99
CA GLY A 149 -6.12 -8.34 22.51
C GLY A 149 -6.75 -6.99 22.21
N LEU A 150 -6.02 -6.13 21.55
CA LEU A 150 -6.57 -4.88 21.03
C LEU A 150 -7.55 -5.17 19.90
N PRO A 151 -8.66 -4.42 19.79
CA PRO A 151 -9.57 -4.54 18.67
C PRO A 151 -8.86 -4.16 17.37
N LYS A 152 -9.26 -4.84 16.29
CA LYS A 152 -8.72 -4.59 14.95
C LYS A 152 -9.84 -4.17 14.03
N THR A 153 -9.55 -3.20 13.18
CA THR A 153 -10.40 -2.79 12.05
C THR A 153 -9.93 -3.42 10.75
N SER A 154 -10.79 -3.42 9.76
CA SER A 154 -10.41 -3.73 8.39
C SER A 154 -9.30 -2.78 7.92
N LEU A 155 -8.33 -3.32 7.18
CA LEU A 155 -7.15 -2.57 6.75
C LEU A 155 -7.54 -1.29 5.98
N GLY A 156 -7.06 -0.16 6.47
CA GLY A 156 -7.33 1.15 5.87
C GLY A 156 -8.74 1.69 6.08
N ASN A 157 -9.57 1.03 6.91
CA ASN A 157 -10.90 1.55 7.23
C ASN A 157 -10.79 2.92 7.92
N LEU A 158 -11.59 3.88 7.45
CA LEU A 158 -11.66 5.22 8.03
C LEU A 158 -12.51 5.28 9.31
N PHE A 159 -13.30 4.23 9.59
CA PHE A 159 -14.07 4.11 10.81
C PHE A 159 -13.29 3.42 11.92
N ASP A 160 -13.67 3.71 13.16
CA ASP A 160 -13.20 3.00 14.33
C ASP A 160 -13.83 1.59 14.44
N PHE A 161 -13.29 0.80 15.34
CA PHE A 161 -13.72 -0.58 15.56
C PHE A 161 -15.22 -0.69 15.93
N ASN A 162 -15.75 0.23 16.74
CA ASN A 162 -17.16 0.15 17.17
C ASN A 162 -18.13 0.54 16.05
N THR A 163 -17.76 1.54 15.22
CA THR A 163 -18.56 1.91 14.05
C THR A 163 -18.55 0.80 13.00
N GLU A 164 -17.40 0.14 12.80
CA GLU A 164 -17.27 -1.00 11.87
C GLU A 164 -18.08 -2.22 12.32
N SER A 165 -17.98 -2.63 13.60
CA SER A 165 -18.39 -3.95 14.07
C SER A 165 -19.57 -3.96 15.01
N SER A 166 -19.91 -2.83 15.64
CA SER A 166 -20.88 -2.72 16.74
C SER A 166 -20.61 -3.67 17.93
N GLU A 167 -19.35 -4.06 18.14
CA GLU A 167 -18.98 -5.01 19.20
C GLU A 167 -19.04 -4.41 20.61
N VAL A 168 -18.82 -3.09 20.75
CA VAL A 168 -18.96 -2.41 22.04
C VAL A 168 -20.43 -2.07 22.31
N ASP A 169 -21.04 -1.30 21.40
CA ASP A 169 -22.43 -0.84 21.47
C ASP A 169 -22.91 -0.33 20.10
N ALA A 170 -24.09 0.30 20.06
CA ALA A 170 -24.65 0.90 18.86
C ALA A 170 -24.32 2.41 18.70
N SER A 171 -23.44 3.00 19.52
CA SER A 171 -23.19 4.44 19.57
C SER A 171 -22.51 4.99 18.32
N GLY A 172 -21.84 4.14 17.52
CA GLY A 172 -21.28 4.52 16.24
C GLY A 172 -22.32 4.88 15.17
N TRP A 173 -23.62 4.66 15.46
CA TRP A 173 -24.73 4.85 14.52
C TRP A 173 -25.86 5.68 15.10
N THR A 174 -26.62 6.36 14.23
CA THR A 174 -27.79 7.13 14.58
C THR A 174 -28.96 6.82 13.65
N PRO A 175 -30.19 6.66 14.17
CA PRO A 175 -31.40 6.58 13.35
C PRO A 175 -31.62 7.90 12.58
N VAL A 176 -32.05 7.81 11.32
CA VAL A 176 -32.32 9.00 10.48
C VAL A 176 -33.79 9.05 10.09
N VAL A 177 -34.34 7.97 9.55
CA VAL A 177 -35.73 7.91 9.10
C VAL A 177 -36.35 6.65 9.67
N ASN A 178 -37.51 6.76 10.33
CA ASN A 178 -38.41 5.65 10.69
C ASN A 178 -37.68 4.40 11.26
N ALA A 179 -36.68 4.60 12.11
CA ALA A 179 -35.83 3.53 12.59
C ALA A 179 -35.51 3.66 14.07
N THR A 180 -35.32 2.52 14.73
CA THR A 180 -34.59 2.38 15.98
C THR A 180 -33.37 1.49 15.76
N ILE A 181 -32.36 1.61 16.61
CA ILE A 181 -31.15 0.80 16.53
C ILE A 181 -30.90 0.04 17.82
N SER A 182 -30.33 -1.13 17.68
CA SER A 182 -29.85 -1.94 18.81
C SER A 182 -28.64 -2.79 18.37
N ARG A 183 -27.82 -3.16 19.32
CA ARG A 183 -26.81 -4.20 19.13
C ARG A 183 -27.46 -5.55 19.34
N GLN A 184 -27.31 -6.48 18.42
CA GLN A 184 -27.89 -7.81 18.50
C GLN A 184 -26.84 -8.88 18.25
N VAL A 185 -26.95 -10.00 18.98
CA VAL A 185 -26.27 -11.23 18.60
C VAL A 185 -27.01 -11.80 17.38
N PRO A 186 -26.31 -12.21 16.32
CA PRO A 186 -26.93 -12.87 15.18
C PRO A 186 -27.67 -14.16 15.61
N VAL A 187 -28.63 -14.56 14.80
CA VAL A 187 -29.32 -15.82 15.03
C VAL A 187 -28.31 -16.97 14.91
N VAL A 188 -28.35 -17.91 15.88
CA VAL A 188 -27.34 -18.98 16.04
C VAL A 188 -27.23 -19.95 14.83
N SER A 189 -28.12 -19.85 13.86
CA SER A 189 -28.02 -20.59 12.58
C SER A 189 -26.91 -20.10 11.67
N TRP A 190 -26.20 -19.02 12.02
CA TRP A 190 -25.06 -18.54 11.27
C TRP A 190 -23.86 -19.45 11.50
N SER A 191 -23.26 -19.92 10.41
CA SER A 191 -21.96 -20.57 10.48
C SER A 191 -20.90 -19.52 10.88
N VAL A 192 -19.83 -19.96 11.51
CA VAL A 192 -18.72 -19.09 11.90
C VAL A 192 -18.14 -18.34 10.71
N THR A 193 -18.24 -18.89 9.52
CA THR A 193 -17.84 -18.23 8.26
C THR A 193 -18.70 -17.02 7.89
N SER A 194 -19.86 -16.85 8.52
CA SER A 194 -20.73 -15.69 8.31
C SER A 194 -20.43 -14.53 9.26
N TYR A 195 -19.61 -14.76 10.30
CA TYR A 195 -19.11 -13.69 11.17
C TYR A 195 -17.80 -13.15 10.64
N LEU A 196 -17.76 -11.91 10.31
CA LEU A 196 -16.59 -11.30 9.70
C LEU A 196 -15.70 -10.58 10.72
N SER A 197 -16.29 -9.79 11.61
CA SER A 197 -15.53 -9.05 12.63
C SER A 197 -15.82 -9.44 14.06
N GLY A 198 -16.92 -10.12 14.34
CA GLY A 198 -17.25 -10.50 15.72
C GLY A 198 -18.55 -11.29 15.90
N GLY A 199 -19.11 -11.24 17.10
CA GLY A 199 -20.34 -11.94 17.47
C GLY A 199 -21.57 -11.04 17.53
N HIS A 200 -21.48 -9.76 17.13
CA HIS A 200 -22.58 -8.81 17.17
C HIS A 200 -22.84 -8.16 15.82
N THR A 201 -24.04 -7.62 15.66
CA THR A 201 -24.44 -6.83 14.49
C THR A 201 -25.20 -5.59 14.96
N LEU A 202 -25.15 -4.52 14.18
CA LEU A 202 -26.13 -3.45 14.30
C LEU A 202 -27.44 -3.90 13.72
N ALA A 203 -28.51 -3.82 14.49
CA ALA A 203 -29.87 -4.06 14.03
C ALA A 203 -30.63 -2.75 13.91
N MET A 204 -31.04 -2.40 12.70
CA MET A 204 -31.96 -1.32 12.39
C MET A 204 -33.37 -1.89 12.31
N THR A 205 -34.28 -1.46 13.16
CA THR A 205 -35.68 -1.89 13.17
C THR A 205 -36.57 -0.76 12.67
N ALA A 206 -37.37 -1.03 11.63
CA ALA A 206 -38.36 -0.10 11.12
C ALA A 206 -39.49 0.11 12.12
N VAL A 207 -39.77 1.36 12.52
CA VAL A 207 -40.83 1.71 13.51
C VAL A 207 -42.22 1.54 12.92
N ALA A 208 -42.40 1.96 11.67
CA ALA A 208 -43.63 1.90 10.89
C ALA A 208 -43.38 1.42 9.47
N ALA A 209 -44.45 1.18 8.71
CA ALA A 209 -44.30 0.93 7.26
C ALA A 209 -43.77 2.16 6.54
N GLY A 210 -42.85 1.94 5.58
CA GLY A 210 -42.20 2.97 4.78
C GLY A 210 -40.69 2.83 4.75
N ASN A 211 -40.00 3.85 4.24
CA ASN A 211 -38.53 3.84 4.19
C ASN A 211 -37.93 3.97 5.60
N ALA A 212 -36.90 3.21 5.88
CA ALA A 212 -36.19 3.25 7.15
C ALA A 212 -34.67 3.36 6.91
N SER A 213 -33.95 4.18 7.70
CA SER A 213 -32.51 4.34 7.51
C SER A 213 -31.76 4.76 8.76
N VAL A 214 -30.48 4.42 8.77
CA VAL A 214 -29.48 4.78 9.77
C VAL A 214 -28.24 5.41 9.10
N LEU A 215 -27.43 6.12 9.89
CA LEU A 215 -26.24 6.81 9.44
C LEU A 215 -25.12 6.63 10.46
N THR A 216 -23.86 6.53 10.03
CA THR A 216 -22.72 6.59 10.94
C THR A 216 -22.63 7.95 11.61
N VAL A 217 -22.31 7.98 12.90
CA VAL A 217 -22.05 9.21 13.66
C VAL A 217 -20.71 9.82 13.23
N ALA A 218 -19.69 8.99 13.07
CA ALA A 218 -18.37 9.40 12.63
C ALA A 218 -18.41 9.91 11.19
N ARG A 219 -17.71 11.00 10.94
CA ARG A 219 -17.50 11.61 9.62
C ARG A 219 -16.01 11.76 9.35
N PRO A 220 -15.31 10.70 8.96
CA PRO A 220 -13.89 10.76 8.65
C PRO A 220 -13.59 11.71 7.50
N THR A 221 -12.39 12.29 7.53
CA THR A 221 -11.91 13.22 6.50
C THR A 221 -11.65 12.49 5.18
N VAL A 222 -11.87 13.19 4.07
CA VAL A 222 -11.60 12.70 2.72
C VAL A 222 -10.79 13.70 1.92
N THR A 223 -10.09 13.21 0.91
CA THR A 223 -9.36 14.03 -0.04
C THR A 223 -10.22 14.26 -1.28
N PRO A 224 -10.53 15.52 -1.66
CA PRO A 224 -11.23 15.82 -2.89
C PRO A 224 -10.58 15.20 -4.12
N GLY A 225 -11.39 14.72 -5.06
CA GLY A 225 -10.92 14.05 -6.28
C GLY A 225 -10.48 12.59 -6.11
N ARG A 226 -10.34 12.11 -4.88
CA ARG A 226 -10.02 10.69 -4.61
C ARG A 226 -11.28 9.85 -4.61
N GLU A 227 -11.20 8.66 -5.22
CA GLU A 227 -12.28 7.68 -5.16
C GLU A 227 -12.24 6.90 -3.85
N TYR A 228 -13.41 6.73 -3.22
CA TYR A 228 -13.61 5.95 -2.02
C TYR A 228 -14.55 4.78 -2.28
N LEU A 229 -14.26 3.63 -1.71
CA LEU A 229 -15.07 2.43 -1.70
C LEU A 229 -15.66 2.26 -0.32
N GLY A 230 -16.98 2.22 -0.24
CA GLY A 230 -17.72 1.81 0.94
C GLY A 230 -18.28 0.40 0.77
N TYR A 231 -18.23 -0.44 1.79
CA TYR A 231 -18.95 -1.70 1.79
C TYR A 231 -19.47 -2.04 3.17
N ALA A 232 -20.52 -2.85 3.20
CA ALA A 232 -21.07 -3.44 4.40
C ALA A 232 -21.66 -4.82 4.08
N TYR A 233 -21.73 -5.66 5.08
CA TYR A 233 -22.51 -6.90 5.00
C TYR A 233 -23.90 -6.61 5.55
N LEU A 234 -24.90 -6.85 4.70
CA LEU A 234 -26.32 -6.64 5.03
C LEU A 234 -27.04 -7.97 5.10
N GLN A 235 -27.84 -8.15 6.14
CA GLN A 235 -28.82 -9.22 6.23
C GLN A 235 -30.22 -8.62 6.02
N PRO A 236 -30.85 -8.82 4.85
CA PRO A 236 -32.19 -8.31 4.60
C PRO A 236 -33.23 -9.10 5.41
N PRO A 237 -34.34 -8.47 5.83
CA PRO A 237 -35.39 -9.17 6.57
C PRO A 237 -36.15 -10.21 5.72
N THR A 238 -36.23 -9.99 4.42
CA THR A 238 -36.87 -10.87 3.42
C THR A 238 -36.15 -10.78 2.09
N LEU A 239 -36.34 -11.74 1.20
CA LEU A 239 -35.79 -11.72 -0.17
C LEU A 239 -36.31 -10.55 -1.03
N SER A 240 -37.52 -10.08 -0.75
CA SER A 240 -38.14 -8.95 -1.45
C SER A 240 -37.82 -7.58 -0.88
N ALA A 241 -37.10 -7.53 0.25
CA ALA A 241 -36.73 -6.28 0.88
C ALA A 241 -35.62 -5.56 0.07
N THR A 242 -35.83 -4.29 -0.24
CA THR A 242 -34.85 -3.45 -0.90
C THR A 242 -33.91 -2.85 0.15
N ALA A 243 -32.88 -3.60 0.51
CA ALA A 243 -31.81 -3.16 1.40
C ALA A 243 -30.72 -2.43 0.60
N TRP A 244 -30.12 -1.41 1.18
CA TRP A 244 -29.12 -0.59 0.52
C TRP A 244 -28.10 0.00 1.49
N ILE A 245 -26.91 0.39 0.95
CA ILE A 245 -25.94 1.29 1.56
C ILE A 245 -25.76 2.53 0.71
N GLU A 246 -25.32 3.63 1.33
CA GLU A 246 -25.13 4.91 0.64
C GLU A 246 -23.91 5.64 1.20
N LEU A 247 -22.93 5.90 0.34
CA LEU A 247 -21.76 6.71 0.65
C LEU A 247 -22.13 8.18 0.46
N ARG A 248 -21.97 9.00 1.50
CA ARG A 248 -22.28 10.42 1.53
C ARG A 248 -21.04 11.25 1.72
N PHE A 249 -20.91 12.34 0.96
CA PHE A 249 -19.86 13.34 1.15
C PHE A 249 -20.44 14.65 1.65
N TYR A 250 -19.66 15.35 2.48
CA TYR A 250 -20.05 16.62 3.10
C TYR A 250 -18.95 17.64 2.90
N ASP A 251 -19.35 18.93 2.75
CA ASP A 251 -18.43 20.05 2.71
C ASP A 251 -17.86 20.40 4.10
N GLY A 252 -16.97 21.41 4.16
CA GLY A 252 -16.38 21.86 5.42
C GLY A 252 -17.37 22.49 6.41
N ALA A 253 -18.58 22.88 5.95
CA ALA A 253 -19.67 23.37 6.79
C ALA A 253 -20.60 22.22 7.27
N GLY A 254 -20.39 21.00 6.81
CA GLY A 254 -21.18 19.82 7.18
C GLY A 254 -22.44 19.61 6.32
N ASN A 255 -22.62 20.36 5.22
CA ASN A 255 -23.70 20.13 4.28
C ASN A 255 -23.39 18.95 3.37
N GLN A 256 -24.39 18.10 3.11
CA GLN A 256 -24.23 16.99 2.17
C GLN A 256 -24.10 17.52 0.74
N VAL A 257 -22.99 17.19 0.06
CA VAL A 257 -22.71 17.63 -1.31
C VAL A 257 -22.94 16.51 -2.34
N GLN A 258 -22.85 15.25 -1.93
CA GLN A 258 -23.11 14.10 -2.79
C GLN A 258 -23.57 12.90 -1.96
N ALA A 259 -24.43 12.07 -2.56
CA ALA A 259 -24.77 10.75 -2.06
C ALA A 259 -24.78 9.77 -3.23
N THR A 260 -24.17 8.61 -3.03
CA THR A 260 -24.16 7.53 -4.02
C THR A 260 -24.62 6.25 -3.34
N ARG A 261 -25.67 5.63 -3.89
CA ARG A 261 -26.33 4.46 -3.31
C ARG A 261 -26.06 3.20 -4.11
N SER A 262 -25.94 2.08 -3.42
CA SER A 262 -25.93 0.74 -3.99
C SER A 262 -26.96 -0.13 -3.27
N THR A 263 -27.74 -0.87 -4.05
CA THR A 263 -28.79 -1.75 -3.56
C THR A 263 -28.30 -3.18 -3.52
N LEU A 264 -28.59 -3.88 -2.44
CA LEU A 264 -28.30 -5.30 -2.29
C LEU A 264 -29.26 -6.12 -3.13
N ALA A 265 -28.72 -7.01 -3.99
CA ALA A 265 -29.46 -8.08 -4.63
C ALA A 265 -29.12 -9.40 -3.91
N ALA A 266 -29.84 -9.70 -2.84
CA ALA A 266 -29.54 -10.85 -1.99
C ALA A 266 -30.09 -12.16 -2.58
N PRO A 267 -29.32 -13.26 -2.60
CA PRO A 267 -29.82 -14.59 -3.00
C PRO A 267 -30.58 -15.30 -1.86
N GLY A 268 -30.54 -14.72 -0.67
CA GLY A 268 -31.15 -15.30 0.54
C GLY A 268 -31.28 -14.26 1.66
N THR A 269 -31.54 -14.72 2.86
CA THR A 269 -31.64 -13.87 4.09
C THR A 269 -30.41 -13.99 4.98
N GLY A 270 -29.26 -14.36 4.41
CA GLY A 270 -27.97 -14.34 5.08
C GLY A 270 -27.32 -12.96 5.04
N LEU A 271 -26.05 -12.88 5.45
CA LEU A 271 -25.21 -11.69 5.32
C LEU A 271 -24.52 -11.66 3.97
N TYR A 272 -24.75 -10.58 3.24
CA TYR A 272 -24.19 -10.39 1.90
C TYR A 272 -23.50 -9.05 1.76
N ARG A 273 -22.30 -9.06 1.20
CA ARG A 273 -21.55 -7.85 0.97
C ARG A 273 -22.18 -7.02 -0.13
N THR A 274 -22.41 -5.75 0.17
CA THR A 274 -22.80 -4.71 -0.81
C THR A 274 -21.72 -3.66 -0.85
N ARG A 275 -21.37 -3.21 -2.05
CA ARG A 275 -20.32 -2.21 -2.28
C ARG A 275 -20.90 -0.99 -2.95
N VAL A 276 -20.32 0.17 -2.64
CA VAL A 276 -20.60 1.46 -3.28
C VAL A 276 -19.29 2.22 -3.45
N SER A 277 -19.03 2.79 -4.62
CA SER A 277 -17.88 3.68 -4.80
C SER A 277 -18.30 5.02 -5.36
N ALA A 278 -17.55 6.05 -5.02
CA ALA A 278 -17.73 7.39 -5.56
C ALA A 278 -16.47 8.23 -5.41
N VAL A 279 -16.25 9.12 -6.37
CA VAL A 279 -15.18 10.12 -6.29
C VAL A 279 -15.65 11.26 -5.39
N ALA A 280 -14.84 11.64 -4.42
CA ALA A 280 -15.13 12.76 -3.53
C ALA A 280 -15.17 14.08 -4.33
N PRO A 281 -16.27 14.86 -4.27
CA PRO A 281 -16.37 16.14 -4.94
C PRO A 281 -15.26 17.12 -4.56
N ALA A 282 -15.00 18.12 -5.41
CA ALA A 282 -13.95 19.12 -5.18
C ALA A 282 -14.10 19.90 -3.84
N ASN A 283 -15.32 20.04 -3.33
CA ASN A 283 -15.62 20.70 -2.06
C ASN A 283 -15.88 19.73 -0.90
N ALA A 284 -15.67 18.41 -1.09
CA ALA A 284 -15.85 17.43 -0.02
C ALA A 284 -14.73 17.56 1.04
N ALA A 285 -15.12 17.51 2.30
CA ALA A 285 -14.20 17.51 3.45
C ALA A 285 -14.29 16.20 4.25
N THR A 286 -15.51 15.65 4.37
CA THR A 286 -15.76 14.42 5.15
C THR A 286 -16.74 13.50 4.45
N CYS A 287 -16.81 12.24 4.91
CA CYS A 287 -17.77 11.26 4.42
C CYS A 287 -18.49 10.52 5.54
N SER A 288 -19.56 9.81 5.22
CA SER A 288 -20.27 8.90 6.10
C SER A 288 -20.91 7.74 5.33
N MET A 289 -21.31 6.69 6.04
CA MET A 289 -22.07 5.57 5.49
C MET A 289 -23.50 5.59 6.04
N ALA A 290 -24.50 5.59 5.14
CA ALA A 290 -25.87 5.32 5.49
C ALA A 290 -26.26 3.90 5.05
N ALA A 291 -27.24 3.31 5.72
CA ALA A 291 -27.86 2.06 5.32
C ALA A 291 -29.37 2.09 5.59
N GLY A 292 -30.13 1.32 4.84
CA GLY A 292 -31.58 1.34 5.02
C GLY A 292 -32.35 0.30 4.22
N LEU A 293 -33.65 0.39 4.38
CA LEU A 293 -34.68 -0.38 3.67
C LEU A 293 -35.64 0.58 2.98
N ASP A 294 -35.96 0.33 1.72
CA ASP A 294 -37.05 1.01 1.03
C ASP A 294 -38.33 0.17 1.16
N GLY A 295 -39.44 0.83 1.50
CA GLY A 295 -40.74 0.19 1.63
C GLY A 295 -40.82 -0.88 2.72
N ALA A 296 -40.11 -0.71 3.84
CA ALA A 296 -40.14 -1.65 4.93
C ALA A 296 -41.53 -1.78 5.54
N SER A 297 -41.87 -2.97 6.06
CA SER A 297 -43.00 -3.16 6.97
C SER A 297 -42.57 -2.80 8.40
N ALA A 298 -43.54 -2.43 9.25
CA ALA A 298 -43.27 -2.21 10.66
C ALA A 298 -42.59 -3.42 11.31
N ALA A 299 -41.65 -3.17 12.20
CA ALA A 299 -40.85 -4.17 12.92
C ALA A 299 -39.90 -5.03 12.05
N GLN A 300 -39.75 -4.75 10.74
CA GLN A 300 -38.69 -5.36 9.94
C GLN A 300 -37.32 -4.92 10.40
N VAL A 301 -36.37 -5.88 10.46
CA VAL A 301 -35.02 -5.66 10.95
C VAL A 301 -34.01 -5.87 9.82
N LEU A 302 -33.25 -4.83 9.48
CA LEU A 302 -32.03 -4.92 8.70
C LEU A 302 -30.83 -5.05 9.65
N ARG A 303 -30.01 -6.07 9.46
CA ARG A 303 -28.75 -6.20 10.22
C ARG A 303 -27.57 -5.82 9.36
N LEU A 304 -26.63 -5.12 9.99
CA LEU A 304 -25.39 -4.66 9.36
C LEU A 304 -24.19 -5.19 10.15
N GLU A 305 -23.13 -5.51 9.42
CA GLU A 305 -21.87 -5.92 10.02
C GLU A 305 -20.70 -5.53 9.09
N THR A 306 -19.53 -5.29 9.66
CA THR A 306 -18.28 -4.93 8.94
C THR A 306 -18.50 -3.77 7.98
N VAL A 307 -18.78 -2.60 8.54
CA VAL A 307 -19.00 -1.38 7.76
C VAL A 307 -17.71 -0.63 7.56
N VAL A 308 -17.30 -0.46 6.31
CA VAL A 308 -15.97 0.02 5.92
C VAL A 308 -16.08 1.14 4.89
N ILE A 309 -15.28 2.18 5.07
CA ILE A 309 -14.92 3.13 4.01
C ILE A 309 -13.40 3.15 3.89
N VAL A 310 -12.92 2.86 2.69
CA VAL A 310 -11.48 2.91 2.34
C VAL A 310 -11.27 3.72 1.07
N ALA A 311 -10.05 4.16 0.80
CA ALA A 311 -9.73 4.59 -0.54
C ALA A 311 -9.97 3.42 -1.52
N ALA A 312 -10.63 3.69 -2.65
CA ALA A 312 -10.93 2.63 -3.61
C ALA A 312 -9.63 1.97 -4.09
N PRO A 313 -9.53 0.65 -4.01
CA PRO A 313 -8.35 -0.06 -4.50
C PRO A 313 -8.26 0.08 -6.03
N LYS A 314 -7.05 0.09 -6.53
CA LYS A 314 -6.78 -0.04 -7.97
C LYS A 314 -6.26 -1.44 -8.23
N THR A 315 -6.92 -2.19 -9.10
CA THR A 315 -6.48 -3.53 -9.51
C THR A 315 -5.10 -3.49 -10.16
N GLN A 316 -4.85 -2.41 -10.92
CA GLN A 316 -3.55 -2.09 -11.49
C GLN A 316 -3.14 -0.70 -11.02
N ALA A 317 -1.95 -0.55 -10.46
CA ALA A 317 -1.39 0.76 -10.11
C ALA A 317 -1.37 1.68 -11.33
N GLY A 318 -1.85 2.91 -11.19
CA GLY A 318 -1.95 3.87 -12.29
C GLY A 318 -3.16 3.69 -13.21
N SER A 319 -4.04 2.71 -13.00
CA SER A 319 -5.27 2.59 -13.79
C SER A 319 -6.14 3.83 -13.63
N VAL A 320 -6.57 4.39 -14.77
CA VAL A 320 -7.48 5.55 -14.82
C VAL A 320 -8.96 5.15 -14.81
N VAL A 321 -9.26 3.84 -14.96
CA VAL A 321 -10.63 3.33 -14.85
C VAL A 321 -11.07 3.34 -13.39
N PRO A 322 -12.18 4.02 -13.04
CA PRO A 322 -12.72 4.00 -11.68
C PRO A 322 -13.16 2.60 -11.25
N TYR A 323 -13.19 2.35 -9.94
CA TYR A 323 -13.61 1.07 -9.39
C TYR A 323 -15.03 0.67 -9.84
N ALA A 324 -15.96 1.63 -9.93
CA ALA A 324 -17.32 1.37 -10.39
C ALA A 324 -17.40 0.83 -11.83
N ASP A 325 -16.54 1.32 -12.74
CA ASP A 325 -16.50 0.90 -14.15
C ASP A 325 -15.58 -0.30 -14.41
N CYS A 326 -14.66 -0.56 -13.46
CA CYS A 326 -13.73 -1.68 -13.49
C CYS A 326 -14.38 -2.99 -13.01
N SER A 327 -15.10 -2.93 -11.87
CA SER A 327 -15.57 -4.09 -11.11
C SER A 327 -17.05 -4.40 -11.27
N PHE A 328 -17.86 -3.47 -11.82
CA PHE A 328 -19.30 -3.58 -12.00
C PHE A 328 -20.11 -3.82 -10.70
N GLU A 329 -19.50 -3.64 -9.55
CA GLU A 329 -20.13 -3.92 -8.25
C GLU A 329 -21.32 -3.00 -7.95
N GLN A 330 -21.35 -1.81 -8.54
CA GLN A 330 -22.42 -0.83 -8.33
C GLN A 330 -23.43 -0.79 -9.50
N GLY A 331 -22.97 -0.97 -10.72
CA GLY A 331 -23.79 -0.89 -11.93
C GLY A 331 -22.96 -0.95 -13.21
N ILE A 332 -23.59 -0.59 -14.33
CA ILE A 332 -22.95 -0.59 -15.66
C ILE A 332 -23.09 0.78 -16.35
N ALA A 333 -23.34 1.86 -15.59
CA ALA A 333 -23.74 3.16 -16.15
C ALA A 333 -22.67 3.79 -17.07
N GLY A 334 -21.39 3.48 -16.91
CA GLY A 334 -20.31 3.97 -17.77
C GLY A 334 -20.21 3.24 -19.13
N TRP A 335 -20.96 2.16 -19.35
CA TRP A 335 -20.83 1.31 -20.52
C TRP A 335 -21.98 1.46 -21.51
N THR A 336 -21.66 1.42 -22.80
CA THR A 336 -22.61 1.58 -23.93
C THR A 336 -22.31 0.59 -25.05
N VAL A 337 -23.24 0.43 -25.96
CA VAL A 337 -23.09 -0.35 -27.20
C VAL A 337 -23.19 0.58 -28.43
N PRO A 338 -22.06 1.19 -28.86
CA PRO A 338 -22.05 2.12 -30.00
C PRO A 338 -22.36 1.44 -31.35
N SER A 339 -22.18 0.14 -31.49
CA SER A 339 -22.53 -0.61 -32.71
C SER A 339 -22.83 -2.07 -32.39
N GLY A 340 -23.70 -2.67 -33.19
CA GLY A 340 -24.16 -4.05 -33.06
C GLY A 340 -25.47 -4.17 -32.28
N ALA A 341 -25.87 -5.42 -31.97
CA ALA A 341 -27.13 -5.75 -31.33
C ALA A 341 -26.98 -6.37 -29.93
N ALA A 342 -25.80 -6.25 -29.32
CA ALA A 342 -25.61 -6.72 -27.94
C ALA A 342 -26.39 -5.87 -26.95
N THR A 343 -26.87 -6.50 -25.89
CA THR A 343 -27.46 -5.82 -24.72
C THR A 343 -26.55 -5.99 -23.52
N LEU A 344 -26.48 -4.97 -22.69
CA LEU A 344 -25.65 -4.96 -21.48
C LEU A 344 -26.52 -5.06 -20.23
N ALA A 345 -26.09 -5.87 -19.29
CA ALA A 345 -26.68 -5.98 -17.97
C ALA A 345 -25.58 -6.25 -16.94
N ARG A 346 -25.83 -5.96 -15.68
CA ARG A 346 -25.02 -6.49 -14.59
C ARG A 346 -25.39 -7.95 -14.37
N THR A 347 -24.41 -8.85 -14.15
CA THR A 347 -24.68 -10.24 -13.82
C THR A 347 -25.53 -10.36 -12.55
N THR A 348 -26.16 -11.51 -12.34
CA THR A 348 -26.70 -11.86 -11.02
C THR A 348 -25.54 -12.12 -10.06
N PRO A 349 -25.64 -11.70 -8.80
CA PRO A 349 -24.58 -11.98 -7.84
C PRO A 349 -24.51 -13.48 -7.56
N TRP A 350 -23.31 -13.92 -7.14
CA TRP A 350 -23.03 -15.27 -6.64
C TRP A 350 -22.83 -16.35 -7.71
N GLY A 351 -21.88 -17.22 -7.44
CA GLY A 351 -21.43 -18.25 -8.36
C GLY A 351 -20.20 -17.79 -9.18
N ASN A 352 -19.94 -18.41 -10.32
CA ASN A 352 -18.81 -18.11 -11.21
C ASN A 352 -19.09 -16.94 -12.17
N SER A 353 -19.97 -16.02 -11.78
CA SER A 353 -20.45 -14.93 -12.67
C SER A 353 -19.52 -13.74 -12.71
N SER A 354 -18.55 -13.60 -11.78
CA SER A 354 -17.57 -12.52 -11.73
C SER A 354 -16.15 -13.08 -11.59
N TYR A 355 -15.18 -12.33 -12.07
CA TYR A 355 -13.77 -12.63 -11.85
C TYR A 355 -13.34 -12.14 -10.47
N GLU A 356 -13.75 -10.91 -10.13
CA GLU A 356 -13.52 -10.30 -8.83
C GLU A 356 -14.84 -9.82 -8.24
N GLY A 357 -14.99 -9.90 -6.92
CA GLY A 357 -16.20 -9.43 -6.26
C GLY A 357 -17.42 -10.32 -6.47
N SER A 358 -18.57 -9.68 -6.74
CA SER A 358 -19.87 -10.35 -6.83
C SER A 358 -20.55 -10.20 -8.20
N TYR A 359 -20.13 -9.24 -9.00
CA TYR A 359 -20.77 -8.87 -10.25
C TYR A 359 -19.76 -8.71 -11.40
N ALA A 360 -20.24 -8.86 -12.61
CA ALA A 360 -19.53 -8.56 -13.85
C ALA A 360 -20.48 -7.90 -14.87
N LEU A 361 -19.95 -7.35 -15.94
CA LEU A 361 -20.74 -6.92 -17.10
C LEU A 361 -21.12 -8.13 -17.93
N ALA A 362 -22.41 -8.38 -18.12
CA ALA A 362 -22.94 -9.38 -19.05
C ALA A 362 -23.29 -8.71 -20.36
N ALA A 363 -22.61 -9.11 -21.43
CA ALA A 363 -22.94 -8.75 -22.82
C ALA A 363 -23.68 -9.92 -23.48
N SER A 364 -24.97 -9.73 -23.76
CA SER A 364 -25.83 -10.75 -24.39
C SER A 364 -26.05 -10.42 -25.86
N SER A 365 -25.78 -11.38 -26.75
CA SER A 365 -26.02 -11.24 -28.19
C SER A 365 -27.15 -12.13 -28.63
N ALA A 366 -28.23 -11.54 -29.08
CA ALA A 366 -29.39 -12.27 -29.59
C ALA A 366 -29.15 -12.91 -30.98
N THR A 367 -28.12 -12.49 -31.70
CA THR A 367 -27.78 -12.92 -33.06
C THR A 367 -26.28 -13.20 -33.19
N ALA A 368 -25.92 -14.03 -34.18
CA ALA A 368 -24.53 -14.31 -34.53
C ALA A 368 -23.89 -13.14 -35.29
N THR A 369 -23.69 -12.00 -34.62
CA THR A 369 -23.14 -10.77 -35.21
C THR A 369 -22.10 -10.12 -34.30
N ALA A 370 -21.30 -9.25 -34.90
CA ALA A 370 -20.34 -8.45 -34.14
C ALA A 370 -21.04 -7.29 -33.44
N SER A 371 -20.59 -7.00 -32.22
CA SER A 371 -20.98 -5.82 -31.45
C SER A 371 -19.75 -5.13 -30.84
N THR A 372 -19.82 -3.81 -30.66
CA THR A 372 -18.82 -3.04 -29.97
C THR A 372 -19.38 -2.56 -28.64
N LEU A 373 -18.68 -2.85 -27.55
CA LEU A 373 -18.94 -2.34 -26.21
C LEU A 373 -17.95 -1.24 -25.93
N ARG A 374 -18.33 -0.18 -25.24
CA ARG A 374 -17.47 0.96 -24.94
C ARG A 374 -17.68 1.46 -23.53
N SER A 375 -16.58 1.67 -22.81
CA SER A 375 -16.56 2.33 -21.50
C SER A 375 -16.80 3.84 -21.59
N ALA A 376 -16.95 4.51 -20.46
CA ALA A 376 -16.75 5.94 -20.34
C ALA A 376 -15.37 6.37 -20.86
N ARG A 377 -15.14 7.68 -20.95
CA ARG A 377 -13.84 8.25 -21.35
C ARG A 377 -13.01 8.57 -20.11
N PHE A 378 -11.73 8.21 -20.16
CA PHE A 378 -10.78 8.41 -19.08
C PHE A 378 -9.61 9.29 -19.55
N PRO A 379 -9.00 10.10 -18.68
CA PRO A 379 -7.87 10.96 -19.05
C PRO A 379 -6.66 10.14 -19.47
N VAL A 380 -5.97 10.57 -20.54
CA VAL A 380 -4.74 9.96 -21.01
C VAL A 380 -3.73 11.02 -21.42
N THR A 381 -2.45 10.64 -21.45
CA THR A 381 -1.35 11.50 -21.91
C THR A 381 -0.96 11.10 -23.31
N ALA A 382 -0.95 12.07 -24.24
CA ALA A 382 -0.50 11.88 -25.62
C ALA A 382 0.95 11.40 -25.70
N GLY A 383 1.26 10.57 -26.69
CA GLY A 383 2.60 10.05 -26.94
C GLY A 383 3.09 8.97 -25.98
N LYS A 384 2.30 8.65 -24.95
CA LYS A 384 2.61 7.59 -23.98
C LYS A 384 2.03 6.26 -24.42
N ASN A 385 2.66 5.17 -23.97
CA ASN A 385 2.16 3.82 -24.21
C ASN A 385 1.10 3.47 -23.16
N TRP A 386 -0.05 3.01 -23.59
CA TRP A 386 -1.19 2.67 -22.75
C TRP A 386 -1.58 1.22 -22.98
N ARG A 387 -1.88 0.50 -21.91
CA ARG A 387 -2.45 -0.85 -21.95
C ARG A 387 -3.88 -0.81 -21.44
N ALA A 388 -4.80 -1.35 -22.29
CA ALA A 388 -6.15 -1.72 -21.86
C ALA A 388 -6.22 -3.23 -21.70
N GLN A 389 -6.85 -3.70 -20.64
CA GLN A 389 -7.04 -5.13 -20.39
C GLN A 389 -8.34 -5.36 -19.64
N ALA A 390 -8.97 -6.52 -19.87
CA ALA A 390 -10.05 -7.03 -19.05
C ALA A 390 -9.96 -8.55 -18.93
N MET A 391 -10.68 -9.08 -17.96
CA MET A 391 -10.98 -10.50 -17.86
C MET A 391 -12.31 -10.77 -18.55
N VAL A 392 -12.37 -11.77 -19.44
CA VAL A 392 -13.57 -12.15 -20.17
C VAL A 392 -13.88 -13.63 -19.97
N HIS A 393 -15.17 -13.97 -19.86
CA HIS A 393 -15.63 -15.34 -19.65
C HIS A 393 -16.81 -15.63 -20.55
N PRO A 394 -16.74 -16.64 -21.47
CA PRO A 394 -17.84 -17.08 -22.27
C PRO A 394 -18.86 -17.87 -21.43
N ALA A 395 -19.83 -17.18 -20.86
CA ALA A 395 -20.78 -17.74 -19.90
C ALA A 395 -21.83 -18.61 -20.53
N ALA A 396 -22.23 -18.30 -21.78
CA ALA A 396 -23.17 -19.09 -22.56
C ALA A 396 -22.95 -18.90 -24.06
N GLY A 397 -23.32 -19.91 -24.84
CA GLY A 397 -23.18 -19.91 -26.28
C GLY A 397 -21.72 -20.02 -26.74
N THR A 398 -21.44 -19.56 -27.96
CA THR A 398 -20.10 -19.58 -28.54
C THR A 398 -19.70 -18.23 -29.09
N TRP A 399 -18.41 -17.91 -28.97
CA TRP A 399 -17.82 -16.64 -29.41
C TRP A 399 -16.72 -16.92 -30.44
N SER A 400 -16.84 -16.34 -31.63
CA SER A 400 -15.84 -16.52 -32.69
C SER A 400 -14.62 -15.62 -32.44
N SER A 401 -14.83 -14.46 -31.86
CA SER A 401 -13.71 -13.56 -31.49
C SER A 401 -14.08 -12.56 -30.43
N VAL A 402 -13.07 -12.21 -29.64
CA VAL A 402 -13.04 -11.05 -28.71
C VAL A 402 -11.74 -10.30 -28.93
N ARG A 403 -11.78 -8.99 -28.98
CA ARG A 403 -10.58 -8.15 -29.01
C ARG A 403 -10.80 -6.84 -28.30
N THR A 404 -9.76 -6.37 -27.64
CA THR A 404 -9.72 -5.07 -26.97
C THR A 404 -9.23 -4.00 -27.93
N ARG A 405 -9.81 -2.82 -27.86
CA ARG A 405 -9.36 -1.61 -28.55
C ARG A 405 -9.26 -0.47 -27.55
N ILE A 406 -8.37 0.50 -27.83
CA ILE A 406 -8.32 1.78 -27.15
C ILE A 406 -8.75 2.84 -28.15
N ARG A 407 -9.86 3.52 -27.89
CA ARG A 407 -10.35 4.62 -28.73
C ARG A 407 -9.96 5.95 -28.12
N TRP A 408 -9.50 6.87 -28.95
CA TRP A 408 -8.89 8.12 -28.55
C TRP A 408 -9.72 9.33 -28.95
N TRP A 409 -9.69 10.40 -28.14
CA TRP A 409 -10.32 11.68 -28.42
C TRP A 409 -9.39 12.84 -28.05
N ASP A 410 -9.47 13.94 -28.81
CA ASP A 410 -8.80 15.18 -28.52
C ASP A 410 -9.57 16.05 -27.50
N ALA A 411 -9.01 17.25 -27.21
CA ALA A 411 -9.61 18.22 -26.27
C ALA A 411 -10.95 18.81 -26.78
N ALA A 412 -11.20 18.78 -28.11
CA ALA A 412 -12.46 19.20 -28.72
C ALA A 412 -13.49 18.07 -28.78
N ASN A 413 -13.20 16.90 -28.21
CA ASN A 413 -13.99 15.67 -28.29
C ASN A 413 -14.11 15.08 -29.71
N ALA A 414 -13.20 15.42 -30.63
CA ALA A 414 -13.12 14.77 -31.91
C ALA A 414 -12.51 13.38 -31.79
N ASP A 415 -13.07 12.42 -32.54
CA ASP A 415 -12.62 11.03 -32.57
C ASP A 415 -11.30 10.91 -33.37
N LEU A 416 -10.23 10.51 -32.69
CA LEU A 416 -8.92 10.27 -33.30
C LEU A 416 -8.74 8.84 -33.82
N GLY A 417 -9.79 8.00 -33.74
CA GLY A 417 -9.75 6.61 -34.13
C GLY A 417 -9.48 5.66 -32.96
N ALA A 418 -9.30 4.40 -33.31
CA ALA A 418 -9.04 3.35 -32.31
C ALA A 418 -7.81 2.51 -32.67
N SER A 419 -6.94 2.29 -31.69
CA SER A 419 -5.87 1.30 -31.76
C SER A 419 -6.46 -0.08 -31.45
N THR A 420 -6.27 -1.02 -32.35
CA THR A 420 -6.92 -2.33 -32.30
C THR A 420 -5.93 -3.41 -31.91
N GLY A 421 -6.25 -4.16 -30.86
CA GLY A 421 -5.45 -5.26 -30.35
C GLY A 421 -5.64 -6.60 -31.08
N THR A 422 -5.00 -7.62 -30.56
CA THR A 422 -5.07 -9.00 -31.04
C THR A 422 -6.49 -9.55 -30.94
N VAL A 423 -6.83 -10.39 -31.88
CA VAL A 423 -8.09 -11.14 -31.86
C VAL A 423 -7.90 -12.43 -31.08
N TYR A 424 -8.70 -12.63 -30.04
CA TYR A 424 -8.68 -13.82 -29.21
C TYR A 424 -9.89 -14.72 -29.56
N THR A 425 -9.63 -16.02 -29.63
CA THR A 425 -10.68 -17.07 -29.66
C THR A 425 -10.72 -17.66 -28.24
N LEU A 426 -11.93 -17.75 -27.67
CA LEU A 426 -12.13 -18.24 -26.32
C LEU A 426 -12.41 -19.74 -26.34
N PRO A 427 -11.51 -20.63 -25.89
CA PRO A 427 -11.63 -22.07 -26.12
C PRO A 427 -12.62 -22.78 -25.17
N GLY A 428 -13.10 -22.14 -24.12
CA GLY A 428 -14.02 -22.75 -23.15
C GLY A 428 -14.53 -21.79 -22.09
N ALA A 429 -15.32 -22.31 -21.16
CA ALA A 429 -15.91 -21.53 -20.06
C ALA A 429 -14.91 -21.28 -18.94
N SER A 430 -13.90 -20.45 -19.20
CA SER A 430 -12.90 -19.96 -18.24
C SER A 430 -12.73 -18.46 -18.38
N TRP A 431 -12.06 -17.83 -17.41
CA TRP A 431 -11.68 -16.44 -17.50
C TRP A 431 -10.37 -16.27 -18.27
N TYR A 432 -10.35 -15.35 -19.23
CA TYR A 432 -9.21 -15.06 -20.11
C TYR A 432 -8.88 -13.57 -20.08
N ALA A 433 -7.60 -13.24 -19.95
CA ALA A 433 -7.13 -11.88 -20.11
C ALA A 433 -7.09 -11.49 -21.61
N VAL A 434 -7.61 -10.32 -21.95
CA VAL A 434 -7.61 -9.78 -23.32
C VAL A 434 -6.96 -8.40 -23.36
N PRO A 435 -5.63 -8.32 -23.39
CA PRO A 435 -4.88 -7.07 -23.41
C PRO A 435 -4.81 -6.41 -24.77
N ASN A 436 -4.53 -5.11 -24.79
CA ASN A 436 -4.14 -4.34 -25.97
C ASN A 436 -3.21 -3.19 -25.57
N ASP A 437 -2.04 -3.09 -26.18
CA ASP A 437 -1.07 -2.02 -26.00
C ASP A 437 -1.09 -1.06 -27.19
N ALA A 438 -1.05 0.24 -26.91
CA ALA A 438 -1.01 1.25 -27.96
C ALA A 438 -0.44 2.58 -27.46
N VAL A 439 0.28 3.26 -28.36
CA VAL A 439 0.73 4.62 -28.11
C VAL A 439 -0.41 5.60 -28.39
N ALA A 440 -0.69 6.47 -27.42
CA ALA A 440 -1.71 7.50 -27.58
C ALA A 440 -1.31 8.50 -28.68
N PRO A 441 -2.21 8.85 -29.63
CA PRO A 441 -1.94 9.86 -30.65
C PRO A 441 -1.55 11.21 -30.07
N ALA A 442 -0.81 12.02 -30.83
CA ALA A 442 -0.23 13.28 -30.38
C ALA A 442 -1.21 14.29 -29.76
N ASN A 443 -2.50 14.25 -30.13
CA ASN A 443 -3.52 15.17 -29.60
C ASN A 443 -4.51 14.48 -28.65
N ALA A 444 -4.29 13.22 -28.28
CA ALA A 444 -5.19 12.49 -27.40
C ALA A 444 -5.16 13.07 -25.98
N VAL A 445 -6.32 13.36 -25.41
CA VAL A 445 -6.50 13.78 -24.02
C VAL A 445 -7.39 12.83 -23.23
N THR A 446 -8.26 12.07 -23.93
CA THR A 446 -9.08 11.02 -23.31
C THR A 446 -9.11 9.77 -24.16
N ALA A 447 -9.36 8.63 -23.50
CA ALA A 447 -9.54 7.34 -24.16
C ALA A 447 -10.68 6.54 -23.53
N SER A 448 -11.28 5.63 -24.31
CA SER A 448 -12.18 4.59 -23.81
C SER A 448 -11.63 3.22 -24.10
N VAL A 449 -11.93 2.28 -23.24
CA VAL A 449 -11.75 0.85 -23.53
C VAL A 449 -12.94 0.36 -24.34
N GLU A 450 -12.67 -0.30 -25.45
CA GLU A 450 -13.69 -0.96 -26.29
C GLU A 450 -13.43 -2.46 -26.38
N PHE A 451 -14.50 -3.23 -26.40
CA PHE A 451 -14.46 -4.65 -26.77
C PHE A 451 -15.25 -4.85 -28.03
N VAL A 452 -14.62 -5.40 -29.08
CA VAL A 452 -15.30 -5.91 -30.25
C VAL A 452 -15.50 -7.40 -30.04
N ILE A 453 -16.73 -7.78 -29.82
CA ILE A 453 -17.14 -9.15 -29.56
C ILE A 453 -17.95 -9.69 -30.75
N THR A 454 -17.70 -10.93 -31.16
CA THR A 454 -18.43 -11.57 -32.26
C THR A 454 -18.98 -12.90 -31.77
N ALA A 455 -20.29 -12.95 -31.60
CA ALA A 455 -20.99 -14.21 -31.31
C ALA A 455 -21.04 -15.08 -32.55
N SER A 456 -20.78 -16.38 -32.41
CA SER A 456 -20.94 -17.37 -33.50
C SER A 456 -22.27 -18.08 -33.45
N ALA A 457 -23.06 -17.89 -32.38
CA ALA A 457 -24.42 -18.40 -32.22
C ALA A 457 -25.33 -17.35 -31.59
N ALA A 458 -26.63 -17.49 -31.81
CA ALA A 458 -27.64 -16.70 -31.09
C ALA A 458 -27.65 -17.04 -29.59
N SER A 459 -28.14 -16.11 -28.79
CA SER A 459 -28.23 -16.23 -27.30
C SER A 459 -26.89 -16.51 -26.59
N SER A 460 -25.79 -15.98 -27.13
CA SER A 460 -24.48 -16.04 -26.51
C SER A 460 -24.34 -14.95 -25.45
N VAL A 461 -23.74 -15.29 -24.30
CA VAL A 461 -23.47 -14.36 -23.18
C VAL A 461 -21.98 -14.37 -22.86
N LEU A 462 -21.37 -13.18 -22.87
CA LEU A 462 -20.00 -12.95 -22.46
C LEU A 462 -20.02 -12.13 -21.18
N HIS A 463 -19.32 -12.60 -20.15
CA HIS A 463 -19.05 -11.79 -18.97
C HIS A 463 -17.72 -11.07 -19.14
N ILE A 464 -17.66 -9.82 -18.70
CA ILE A 464 -16.47 -8.96 -18.72
C ILE A 464 -16.30 -8.38 -17.33
N ASP A 465 -15.10 -8.43 -16.80
CA ASP A 465 -14.79 -7.95 -15.47
C ASP A 465 -13.34 -7.43 -15.38
N ASN A 466 -13.00 -6.73 -14.31
CA ASN A 466 -11.67 -6.22 -14.04
C ASN A 466 -11.08 -5.45 -15.24
N VAL A 467 -11.82 -4.43 -15.70
CA VAL A 467 -11.41 -3.59 -16.83
C VAL A 467 -10.43 -2.53 -16.35
N ILE A 468 -9.24 -2.52 -16.92
CA ILE A 468 -8.17 -1.59 -16.55
C ILE A 468 -7.61 -0.87 -17.77
N LEU A 469 -7.21 0.38 -17.59
CA LEU A 469 -6.50 1.21 -18.57
C LEU A 469 -5.43 2.00 -17.84
N TRP A 470 -4.14 1.75 -18.15
CA TRP A 470 -3.03 2.43 -17.48
C TRP A 470 -1.89 2.73 -18.43
N GLU A 471 -1.09 3.76 -18.07
CA GLU A 471 0.14 4.07 -18.79
C GLU A 471 1.18 3.00 -18.48
N VAL A 472 1.68 2.35 -19.53
CA VAL A 472 2.76 1.36 -19.41
C VAL A 472 4.07 2.13 -19.29
N LEU A 473 4.62 2.16 -18.10
CA LEU A 473 5.92 2.76 -17.85
C LEU A 473 7.01 1.88 -18.47
N PRO A 474 8.05 2.49 -19.10
CA PRO A 474 9.12 1.73 -19.69
C PRO A 474 9.86 0.92 -18.62
N GLN A 475 10.35 -0.27 -18.99
CA GLN A 475 11.14 -1.13 -18.10
C GLN A 475 12.41 -0.44 -17.61
N THR A 476 12.94 0.48 -18.42
CA THR A 476 14.11 1.31 -18.10
C THR A 476 13.76 2.76 -18.42
N ALA A 477 13.73 3.60 -17.40
CA ALA A 477 13.46 5.02 -17.53
C ALA A 477 14.57 5.83 -16.87
N VAL A 478 14.95 6.96 -17.47
CA VAL A 478 15.91 7.90 -16.91
C VAL A 478 15.31 9.30 -16.88
N ALA A 479 15.57 10.03 -15.81
CA ALA A 479 15.18 11.42 -15.65
C ALA A 479 16.38 12.25 -15.17
N ALA A 480 16.64 13.39 -15.83
CA ALA A 480 17.64 14.35 -15.38
C ALA A 480 17.07 15.24 -14.27
N ASN A 481 17.77 15.35 -13.16
CA ASN A 481 17.55 16.36 -12.13
C ASN A 481 18.75 17.30 -12.09
N SER A 482 18.76 18.26 -13.01
CA SER A 482 19.87 19.23 -13.14
C SER A 482 20.01 20.12 -11.90
N ASP A 483 18.91 20.47 -11.24
CA ASP A 483 18.94 21.27 -10.00
C ASP A 483 19.48 20.48 -8.80
N GLY A 484 19.22 19.19 -8.73
CA GLY A 484 19.77 18.29 -7.73
C GLY A 484 21.16 17.75 -8.08
N GLY A 485 21.58 17.91 -9.34
CA GLY A 485 22.90 17.47 -9.82
C GLY A 485 23.03 15.96 -9.99
N TYR A 486 21.94 15.24 -10.30
CA TYR A 486 21.95 13.79 -10.48
C TYR A 486 20.97 13.35 -11.59
N ALA A 487 21.10 12.12 -12.02
CA ALA A 487 20.14 11.46 -12.88
C ALA A 487 19.48 10.30 -12.11
N THR A 488 18.16 10.19 -12.22
CA THR A 488 17.40 9.08 -11.61
C THR A 488 17.17 8.01 -12.67
N LEU A 489 17.68 6.81 -12.44
CA LEU A 489 17.40 5.61 -13.21
C LEU A 489 16.36 4.78 -12.50
N SER A 490 15.30 4.39 -13.22
CA SER A 490 14.25 3.47 -12.72
C SER A 490 14.24 2.21 -13.57
N LEU A 491 14.49 1.07 -12.97
CA LEU A 491 14.42 -0.26 -13.58
C LEU A 491 13.20 -0.99 -13.03
N ARG A 492 12.35 -1.50 -13.91
CA ARG A 492 11.09 -2.18 -13.57
C ARG A 492 11.07 -3.57 -14.16
N GLU A 493 10.14 -4.40 -13.67
CA GLU A 493 9.98 -5.78 -14.12
C GLU A 493 11.32 -6.54 -14.03
N LEU A 494 11.97 -6.41 -12.88
CA LEU A 494 13.15 -7.19 -12.52
C LEU A 494 12.68 -8.50 -11.87
N GLU A 495 13.34 -9.61 -12.19
CA GLU A 495 13.06 -10.89 -11.57
C GLU A 495 13.85 -11.02 -10.27
N LEU A 496 13.21 -11.59 -9.25
CA LEU A 496 13.87 -11.84 -7.96
C LEU A 496 14.94 -12.93 -8.13
N ASP A 497 15.98 -12.84 -7.34
CA ASP A 497 17.14 -13.74 -7.34
C ASP A 497 18.07 -13.59 -8.54
N ASP A 498 17.72 -12.82 -9.58
CA ASP A 498 18.66 -12.38 -10.61
C ASP A 498 19.65 -11.35 -10.05
N ALA A 499 20.73 -11.08 -10.79
CA ALA A 499 21.70 -10.05 -10.44
C ALA A 499 21.80 -8.99 -11.54
N VAL A 500 22.09 -7.73 -11.15
CA VAL A 500 22.16 -6.59 -12.08
C VAL A 500 23.49 -5.87 -11.97
N SER A 501 24.09 -5.54 -13.13
CA SER A 501 25.16 -4.55 -13.24
C SER A 501 24.67 -3.34 -14.04
N VAL A 502 24.94 -2.13 -13.54
CA VAL A 502 24.48 -0.89 -14.18
C VAL A 502 25.66 0.00 -14.53
N TYR A 503 25.74 0.34 -15.80
CA TYR A 503 26.82 1.17 -16.35
C TYR A 503 26.27 2.47 -16.92
N ARG A 504 26.89 3.58 -16.58
CA ARG A 504 26.76 4.83 -17.33
C ARG A 504 27.67 4.75 -18.55
N VAL A 505 27.14 5.09 -19.71
CA VAL A 505 27.86 5.03 -20.99
C VAL A 505 27.94 6.44 -21.58
N GLY A 506 29.14 6.94 -21.76
CA GLY A 506 29.41 8.23 -22.37
C GLY A 506 29.34 8.20 -23.90
N THR A 507 29.55 9.36 -24.54
CA THR A 507 29.58 9.50 -26.00
C THR A 507 30.77 8.80 -26.65
N ASP A 508 31.81 8.55 -25.91
CA ASP A 508 32.99 7.77 -26.31
C ASP A 508 32.79 6.26 -26.23
N GLY A 509 31.63 5.81 -25.70
CA GLY A 509 31.32 4.42 -25.49
C GLY A 509 31.96 3.82 -24.22
N ALA A 510 32.66 4.62 -23.42
CA ALA A 510 33.21 4.13 -22.13
C ALA A 510 32.08 3.77 -21.15
N ARG A 511 32.20 2.62 -20.53
CA ARG A 511 31.25 2.10 -19.54
C ARG A 511 31.80 2.30 -18.13
N THR A 512 31.09 3.02 -17.28
CA THR A 512 31.45 3.24 -15.87
C THR A 512 30.34 2.72 -14.98
N LEU A 513 30.67 1.83 -14.04
CA LEU A 513 29.70 1.34 -13.04
C LEU A 513 29.15 2.52 -12.24
N ILE A 514 27.85 2.54 -12.00
CA ILE A 514 27.22 3.53 -11.13
C ILE A 514 27.13 3.02 -9.69
N ARG A 515 26.94 3.93 -8.76
CA ARG A 515 26.94 3.67 -7.33
C ARG A 515 25.52 3.53 -6.79
N GLY A 516 25.30 2.49 -5.98
CA GLY A 516 24.10 2.26 -5.20
C GLY A 516 24.40 2.27 -3.69
N THR A 517 23.45 1.87 -2.88
CA THR A 517 23.57 1.86 -1.38
C THR A 517 24.68 0.94 -0.88
N THR A 518 24.96 -0.16 -1.57
CA THR A 518 25.96 -1.17 -1.16
C THR A 518 27.33 -0.98 -1.81
N GLY A 519 27.52 0.06 -2.60
CA GLY A 519 28.70 0.32 -3.41
C GLY A 519 28.37 0.39 -4.89
N LEU A 520 29.33 0.06 -5.75
CA LEU A 520 29.09 0.00 -7.19
C LEU A 520 28.09 -1.12 -7.50
N ILE A 521 27.14 -0.84 -8.39
CA ILE A 521 26.14 -1.83 -8.82
C ILE A 521 26.77 -2.76 -9.84
N ASP A 522 27.47 -3.73 -9.33
CA ASP A 522 28.10 -4.80 -10.12
C ASP A 522 27.65 -6.16 -9.60
N ARG A 523 26.84 -6.87 -10.38
CA ARG A 523 26.19 -8.15 -10.03
C ARG A 523 25.45 -8.08 -8.67
N GLN A 524 24.80 -6.94 -8.42
CA GLN A 524 23.98 -6.77 -7.22
C GLN A 524 22.73 -7.65 -7.32
N LEU A 525 22.45 -8.44 -6.27
CA LEU A 525 21.27 -9.29 -6.20
C LEU A 525 19.98 -8.42 -6.25
N ILE A 526 19.03 -8.85 -7.07
CA ILE A 526 17.72 -8.22 -7.20
C ILE A 526 16.80 -8.72 -6.10
N THR A 527 16.38 -7.82 -5.22
CA THR A 527 15.49 -8.12 -4.07
C THR A 527 14.08 -7.53 -4.25
N SER A 528 13.84 -6.80 -5.34
CA SER A 528 12.56 -6.18 -5.68
C SER A 528 12.42 -6.11 -7.20
N ASP A 529 11.20 -6.15 -7.71
CA ASP A 529 10.83 -5.95 -9.11
C ASP A 529 11.08 -4.52 -9.62
N LEU A 530 11.36 -3.58 -8.70
CA LEU A 530 11.67 -2.18 -8.96
C LEU A 530 13.00 -1.80 -8.29
N LEU A 531 13.94 -1.27 -9.08
CA LEU A 531 15.17 -0.66 -8.59
C LEU A 531 15.21 0.81 -9.05
N ILE A 532 15.33 1.74 -8.11
CA ILE A 532 15.54 3.17 -8.40
C ILE A 532 16.92 3.57 -7.89
N VAL A 533 17.71 4.17 -8.75
CA VAL A 533 19.07 4.62 -8.44
C VAL A 533 19.24 6.08 -8.83
N GLU A 534 19.80 6.89 -7.95
CA GLU A 534 20.21 8.26 -8.22
C GLU A 534 21.71 8.29 -8.50
N ASP A 535 22.10 8.56 -9.76
CA ASP A 535 23.49 8.70 -10.15
C ASP A 535 23.97 10.13 -9.90
N HIS A 536 24.55 10.36 -8.75
CA HIS A 536 25.11 11.64 -8.35
C HIS A 536 26.47 11.92 -8.99
N GLU A 537 27.06 10.95 -9.69
CA GLU A 537 28.34 11.07 -10.37
C GLU A 537 28.17 11.29 -11.89
N ALA A 538 26.93 11.48 -12.38
CA ALA A 538 26.62 11.74 -13.76
C ALA A 538 27.22 13.07 -14.25
N PRO A 539 27.83 13.11 -15.46
CA PRO A 539 28.52 14.30 -16.00
C PRO A 539 27.53 15.39 -16.45
N PHE A 540 27.96 16.64 -16.39
CA PHE A 540 27.21 17.78 -16.89
C PHE A 540 27.61 18.12 -18.34
N GLY A 541 26.63 18.59 -19.13
CA GLY A 541 26.81 19.11 -20.48
C GLY A 541 27.14 18.08 -21.57
N VAL A 542 27.27 16.81 -21.18
CA VAL A 542 27.58 15.71 -22.10
C VAL A 542 26.40 14.71 -22.05
N PRO A 543 25.85 14.30 -23.21
CA PRO A 543 24.83 13.29 -23.23
C PRO A 543 25.39 11.91 -22.86
N PHE A 544 24.61 11.13 -22.06
CA PHE A 544 24.95 9.78 -21.65
C PHE A 544 23.66 8.95 -21.56
N TYR A 545 23.81 7.62 -21.47
CA TYR A 545 22.71 6.70 -21.21
C TYR A 545 23.20 5.61 -20.25
N TYR A 546 22.26 4.80 -19.74
CA TYR A 546 22.59 3.66 -18.92
C TYR A 546 22.45 2.37 -19.71
N ALA A 547 23.45 1.49 -19.59
CA ALA A 547 23.43 0.13 -20.05
C ALA A 547 23.30 -0.80 -18.82
N ILE A 548 22.36 -1.71 -18.87
CA ILE A 548 22.00 -2.59 -17.75
C ILE A 548 22.19 -4.03 -18.22
N ASP A 549 23.04 -4.78 -17.55
CA ASP A 549 23.26 -6.19 -17.77
C ASP A 549 22.59 -6.98 -16.63
N ILE A 550 21.66 -7.88 -16.97
CA ILE A 550 20.91 -8.70 -16.02
C ILE A 550 21.41 -10.15 -16.15
N TYR A 551 21.78 -10.75 -15.04
CA TYR A 551 22.31 -12.08 -14.95
C TYR A 551 21.33 -13.00 -14.22
N ASP A 552 21.17 -14.21 -14.71
CA ASP A 552 20.37 -15.24 -14.06
C ASP A 552 21.01 -15.74 -12.74
N PRO A 553 20.33 -16.57 -11.94
CA PRO A 553 20.88 -17.11 -10.69
C PRO A 553 22.13 -17.99 -10.88
N ASP A 554 22.36 -18.51 -12.08
CA ASP A 554 23.56 -19.27 -12.42
C ASP A 554 24.75 -18.36 -12.79
N GLY A 555 24.51 -17.04 -12.89
CA GLY A 555 25.50 -16.01 -13.19
C GLY A 555 25.75 -15.78 -14.67
N GLU A 556 24.94 -16.35 -15.56
CA GLU A 556 25.00 -16.12 -16.99
C GLU A 556 24.22 -14.85 -17.38
N LEU A 557 24.63 -14.19 -18.46
CA LEU A 557 23.98 -12.97 -18.95
C LEU A 557 22.62 -13.34 -19.57
N ALA A 558 21.52 -13.08 -18.81
CA ALA A 558 20.15 -13.37 -19.24
C ALA A 558 19.61 -12.34 -20.22
N SER A 559 19.84 -11.03 -19.95
CA SER A 559 19.34 -9.94 -20.81
C SER A 559 20.15 -8.67 -20.63
N THR A 560 20.04 -7.78 -21.63
CA THR A 560 20.59 -6.42 -21.55
C THR A 560 19.48 -5.40 -21.84
N ARG A 561 19.51 -4.27 -21.12
CA ARG A 561 18.58 -3.14 -21.33
C ARG A 561 19.41 -1.86 -21.53
N ALA A 562 18.81 -0.85 -22.16
CA ALA A 562 19.39 0.47 -22.26
C ALA A 562 18.34 1.54 -21.97
N SER A 563 18.74 2.63 -21.34
CA SER A 563 17.88 3.79 -21.15
C SER A 563 17.88 4.68 -22.40
N GLU A 564 16.94 5.62 -22.43
CA GLU A 564 17.06 6.78 -23.32
C GLU A 564 18.30 7.61 -22.92
N GLN A 565 18.74 8.47 -23.86
CA GLN A 565 19.85 9.37 -23.63
C GLN A 565 19.40 10.58 -22.82
N VAL A 566 20.20 11.01 -21.87
CA VAL A 566 19.92 12.14 -20.97
C VAL A 566 21.14 13.05 -20.86
N THR A 567 20.93 14.32 -20.55
CA THR A 567 22.00 15.32 -20.31
C THR A 567 21.65 16.14 -19.07
N LEU A 568 22.58 16.24 -18.12
CA LEU A 568 22.51 17.18 -17.01
C LEU A 568 23.05 18.55 -17.44
N THR A 569 22.49 19.63 -16.93
CA THR A 569 22.90 21.00 -17.25
C THR A 569 23.18 21.79 -15.97
N ILE A 570 24.15 22.70 -16.03
CA ILE A 570 24.38 23.73 -15.01
C ILE A 570 24.01 25.08 -15.67
N ALA A 571 23.13 25.83 -14.99
CA ALA A 571 22.60 27.08 -15.56
C ALA A 571 23.62 28.23 -15.54
N ASP A 572 24.47 28.32 -14.50
CA ASP A 572 25.48 29.35 -14.33
C ASP A 572 26.89 28.78 -14.64
N ILE A 573 27.58 29.37 -15.54
CA ILE A 573 28.97 28.99 -15.92
C ILE A 573 29.94 29.10 -14.75
N ASN A 574 29.65 29.95 -13.77
CA ASN A 574 30.52 30.18 -12.59
C ASN A 574 30.21 29.22 -11.47
N GLU A 575 29.18 28.35 -11.60
CA GLU A 575 28.86 27.36 -10.60
C GLU A 575 29.49 25.99 -10.92
N ALA A 576 29.84 25.27 -9.91
CA ALA A 576 30.35 23.91 -9.98
C ALA A 576 29.74 23.08 -8.83
N TRP A 577 29.85 21.78 -8.93
CA TRP A 577 29.44 20.86 -7.87
C TRP A 577 30.66 20.32 -7.12
N LEU A 578 30.56 20.31 -5.79
CA LEU A 578 31.37 19.47 -4.91
C LEU A 578 30.47 18.39 -4.34
N LYS A 579 30.84 17.14 -4.57
CA LYS A 579 30.00 15.98 -4.22
C LYS A 579 30.79 14.97 -3.39
N ASP A 580 30.17 14.44 -2.34
CA ASP A 580 30.67 13.29 -1.59
C ASP A 580 29.98 12.03 -2.11
N PRO A 581 30.67 11.14 -2.85
CA PRO A 581 30.05 9.93 -3.41
C PRO A 581 29.50 8.98 -2.34
N GLY A 582 30.01 9.05 -1.13
CA GLY A 582 29.53 8.26 0.00
C GLY A 582 28.35 8.89 0.75
N ASN A 583 28.14 10.23 0.60
CA ASN A 583 27.09 10.97 1.28
C ASN A 583 26.43 12.00 0.36
N PRO A 584 25.69 11.58 -0.67
CA PRO A 584 25.14 12.50 -1.66
C PRO A 584 24.23 13.60 -1.11
N GLN A 585 23.67 13.43 0.08
CA GLN A 585 22.87 14.46 0.76
C GLN A 585 23.68 15.71 1.13
N ARG A 586 25.01 15.61 1.17
CA ARG A 586 25.92 16.73 1.44
C ARG A 586 26.41 17.43 0.17
N ASN A 587 26.06 16.91 -0.99
CA ASN A 587 26.42 17.51 -2.27
C ASN A 587 25.93 18.95 -2.35
N MET A 588 26.76 19.83 -2.83
CA MET A 588 26.36 21.22 -2.96
C MET A 588 26.94 21.90 -4.21
N ARG A 589 26.20 22.86 -4.71
CA ARG A 589 26.73 23.81 -5.71
C ARG A 589 27.55 24.89 -5.02
N VAL A 590 28.69 25.21 -5.59
CA VAL A 590 29.57 26.27 -5.12
C VAL A 590 29.78 27.30 -6.21
N LEU A 591 29.85 28.58 -5.83
CA LEU A 591 30.23 29.66 -6.73
C LEU A 591 31.76 29.69 -6.86
N VAL A 592 32.27 29.47 -8.05
CA VAL A 592 33.70 29.46 -8.32
C VAL A 592 34.17 30.89 -8.50
N ALA A 593 34.98 31.37 -7.57
CA ALA A 593 35.59 32.70 -7.62
C ALA A 593 36.90 32.72 -8.48
N ALA A 594 37.65 31.61 -8.45
CA ALA A 594 38.76 31.36 -9.31
C ALA A 594 38.89 29.86 -9.61
N ALA A 595 38.94 29.51 -10.90
CA ALA A 595 39.16 28.14 -11.33
C ALA A 595 40.58 27.67 -10.97
N PRO A 596 40.81 26.36 -10.73
CA PRO A 596 42.12 25.86 -10.37
C PRO A 596 43.13 26.01 -11.51
N GLU A 597 44.35 26.44 -11.16
CA GLU A 597 45.49 26.34 -12.02
C GLU A 597 46.21 25.02 -11.72
N TRP A 598 46.17 24.09 -12.69
CA TRP A 598 46.67 22.74 -12.49
C TRP A 598 48.15 22.61 -12.67
N SER A 599 48.85 21.91 -11.78
CA SER A 599 50.22 21.47 -11.88
C SER A 599 50.30 19.93 -11.78
N ARG A 600 51.32 19.34 -12.41
CA ARG A 600 51.61 17.91 -12.26
C ARG A 600 53.00 17.73 -11.67
N PRO A 601 53.13 17.47 -10.38
CA PRO A 601 54.42 17.25 -9.73
C PRO A 601 55.15 16.04 -10.33
N ILE A 602 56.45 16.11 -10.29
CA ILE A 602 57.31 14.98 -10.64
C ILE A 602 58.51 14.98 -9.71
N GLU A 603 58.81 13.87 -9.10
CA GLU A 603 60.03 13.72 -8.37
C GLU A 603 61.23 13.62 -9.29
N GLN A 604 62.21 14.51 -9.12
CA GLN A 604 63.42 14.50 -9.93
C GLN A 604 64.65 14.66 -9.01
N ALA A 605 65.60 13.74 -9.19
CA ALA A 605 66.93 13.90 -8.62
C ALA A 605 67.90 14.43 -9.70
N VAL A 606 68.48 15.58 -9.45
CA VAL A 606 69.41 16.22 -10.41
C VAL A 606 70.82 16.09 -9.86
N HIS A 607 71.66 15.36 -10.58
CA HIS A 607 73.06 15.12 -10.22
C HIS A 607 74.03 15.89 -11.14
N VAL A 608 74.86 16.71 -10.56
CA VAL A 608 75.92 17.39 -11.29
C VAL A 608 77.19 16.52 -11.23
N VAL A 609 77.58 16.00 -12.36
CA VAL A 609 78.80 15.18 -12.48
C VAL A 609 79.97 16.05 -12.96
N ARG A 610 81.05 16.04 -12.18
CA ARG A 610 82.23 16.82 -12.52
C ARG A 610 82.83 16.40 -13.86
N GLY A 611 83.02 17.36 -14.75
CA GLY A 611 83.51 17.09 -16.11
C GLY A 611 82.44 16.86 -17.17
N ARG A 612 81.18 16.79 -16.77
CA ARG A 612 80.04 16.73 -17.73
C ARG A 612 79.34 18.09 -17.81
N ARG A 613 79.06 18.49 -19.04
CA ARG A 613 78.34 19.78 -19.37
C ARG A 613 76.87 19.62 -18.94
N ASN A 614 76.24 18.46 -19.23
CA ASN A 614 74.81 18.24 -18.94
C ASN A 614 74.67 17.50 -17.60
N LYS A 615 73.70 17.96 -16.80
CA LYS A 615 73.28 17.28 -15.55
C LYS A 615 72.68 15.92 -15.83
N VAL A 616 72.85 14.97 -14.94
CA VAL A 616 72.10 13.70 -14.95
C VAL A 616 70.81 13.92 -14.16
N VAL A 617 69.67 13.72 -14.85
CA VAL A 617 68.33 13.86 -14.23
C VAL A 617 67.73 12.48 -14.16
N LEU A 618 67.42 12.02 -12.95
CA LEU A 618 66.63 10.86 -12.70
C LEU A 618 65.20 11.33 -12.39
N SER A 619 64.24 10.93 -13.21
CA SER A 619 62.84 11.35 -13.08
C SER A 619 61.99 10.16 -12.71
N GLY A 620 61.12 10.31 -11.73
CA GLY A 620 60.03 9.43 -11.43
C GLY A 620 58.87 9.56 -12.44
N VAL A 621 57.73 8.95 -12.14
CA VAL A 621 56.48 9.11 -12.91
C VAL A 621 55.82 10.43 -12.49
N ARG A 622 55.15 11.12 -13.41
CA ARG A 622 54.33 12.29 -13.08
C ARG A 622 53.18 11.87 -12.22
N GLN A 623 52.96 12.62 -11.15
CA GLN A 623 51.85 12.43 -10.21
C GLN A 623 50.54 13.01 -10.77
N GLY A 624 49.43 12.85 -10.05
CA GLY A 624 48.15 13.42 -10.37
C GLY A 624 48.15 14.96 -10.40
N LEU A 625 47.06 15.54 -10.84
CA LEU A 625 46.91 17.01 -10.87
C LEU A 625 46.78 17.58 -9.45
N GLU A 626 47.43 18.71 -9.20
CA GLU A 626 47.29 19.50 -7.99
C GLU A 626 46.97 20.95 -8.39
N GLY A 627 46.10 21.62 -7.61
CA GLY A 627 45.72 23.00 -7.86
C GLY A 627 44.86 23.58 -6.75
N ASP A 628 44.79 24.89 -6.68
CA ASP A 628 44.02 25.64 -5.70
C ASP A 628 42.70 26.12 -6.29
N LEU A 629 41.61 25.62 -5.79
CA LEU A 629 40.24 26.06 -6.12
C LEU A 629 39.83 27.18 -5.15
N THR A 630 39.34 28.29 -5.69
CA THR A 630 38.75 29.35 -4.84
C THR A 630 37.24 29.40 -5.08
N VAL A 631 36.46 29.18 -4.00
CA VAL A 631 35.00 29.27 -4.05
C VAL A 631 34.47 30.35 -3.10
N ALA A 632 33.25 30.81 -3.36
CA ALA A 632 32.55 31.75 -2.51
C ALA A 632 31.26 31.17 -1.97
N THR A 633 30.95 31.41 -0.71
CA THR A 633 29.65 31.15 -0.09
C THR A 633 28.95 32.49 0.19
N ARG A 634 27.64 32.55 -0.09
CA ARG A 634 26.82 33.78 -0.08
C ARG A 634 26.04 33.97 1.21
N SER A 635 25.93 32.92 2.01
CA SER A 635 25.17 32.92 3.27
C SER A 635 25.84 32.06 4.33
N ASP A 636 25.43 32.24 5.58
CA ASP A 636 25.88 31.39 6.69
C ASP A 636 25.35 29.94 6.57
N GLU A 637 24.27 29.73 5.81
CA GLU A 637 23.74 28.38 5.51
C GLU A 637 24.67 27.66 4.54
N GLU A 638 25.00 28.29 3.39
CA GLU A 638 25.98 27.73 2.43
C GLU A 638 27.33 27.48 3.10
N ARG A 639 27.75 28.37 4.00
CA ARG A 639 28.96 28.22 4.77
C ARG A 639 28.94 26.95 5.64
N ARG A 640 27.85 26.71 6.40
CA ARG A 640 27.72 25.52 7.23
C ARG A 640 27.65 24.25 6.39
N ALA A 641 26.95 24.30 5.25
CA ALA A 641 26.86 23.17 4.34
C ALA A 641 28.24 22.79 3.76
N LEU A 642 29.06 23.79 3.41
CA LEU A 642 30.43 23.55 2.92
C LEU A 642 31.33 22.95 4.02
N HIS A 643 31.25 23.45 5.26
CA HIS A 643 31.94 22.82 6.38
C HIS A 643 31.52 21.36 6.57
N LEU A 644 30.20 21.08 6.59
CA LEU A 644 29.68 19.74 6.75
C LEU A 644 30.15 18.77 5.65
N LEU A 645 30.24 19.25 4.41
CA LEU A 645 30.76 18.46 3.30
C LEU A 645 32.26 18.15 3.49
N LEU A 646 33.07 19.17 3.88
CA LEU A 646 34.52 19.05 4.01
C LEU A 646 34.95 18.32 5.29
N ASP A 647 34.15 18.35 6.35
CA ASP A 647 34.45 17.72 7.66
C ASP A 647 34.62 16.20 7.55
N SER A 648 34.04 15.56 6.54
CA SER A 648 34.21 14.12 6.33
C SER A 648 35.64 13.71 6.01
N GLY A 649 36.42 14.60 5.38
CA GLY A 649 37.75 14.29 4.86
C GLY A 649 37.76 13.24 3.73
N ASN A 650 36.59 12.93 3.19
CA ASN A 650 36.44 11.95 2.11
C ASN A 650 36.97 12.50 0.79
N VAL A 651 37.23 11.59 -0.16
CA VAL A 651 37.45 11.95 -1.57
C VAL A 651 36.15 12.54 -2.13
N LEU A 652 36.23 13.76 -2.65
CA LEU A 652 35.09 14.44 -3.26
C LEU A 652 35.18 14.34 -4.78
N LEU A 653 34.03 14.41 -5.44
CA LEU A 653 33.92 14.60 -6.90
C LEU A 653 33.77 16.11 -7.17
N TRP A 654 34.73 16.69 -7.86
CA TRP A 654 34.65 18.02 -8.44
C TRP A 654 34.03 17.92 -9.85
N GLN A 655 32.92 18.60 -10.06
CA GLN A 655 32.30 18.68 -11.40
C GLN A 655 32.11 20.15 -11.78
N ALA A 656 32.85 20.57 -12.76
CA ALA A 656 32.81 21.94 -13.25
C ALA A 656 31.63 22.17 -14.22
N SER A 657 31.20 23.43 -14.34
CA SER A 657 30.35 23.81 -15.45
C SER A 657 31.08 23.54 -16.76
N PRO A 658 30.45 22.93 -17.79
CA PRO A 658 31.10 22.61 -19.06
C PRO A 658 31.78 23.81 -19.74
N GLY A 659 31.27 25.03 -19.54
CA GLY A 659 31.85 26.25 -20.05
C GLY A 659 33.11 26.71 -19.33
N MET A 660 33.48 26.12 -18.22
CA MET A 660 34.66 26.49 -17.43
C MET A 660 35.96 25.91 -18.00
N GLY A 661 35.86 24.89 -18.86
CA GLY A 661 37.02 24.27 -19.49
C GLY A 661 37.92 23.48 -18.55
N VAL A 662 37.33 22.94 -17.48
CA VAL A 662 37.99 22.09 -16.48
C VAL A 662 37.23 20.76 -16.46
N ASP A 663 37.96 19.64 -16.50
CA ASP A 663 37.41 18.31 -16.50
C ASP A 663 36.90 17.92 -15.08
N ASP A 664 35.89 17.05 -15.03
CA ASP A 664 35.42 16.42 -13.79
C ASP A 664 36.50 15.50 -13.23
N MET A 665 36.72 15.52 -11.92
CA MET A 665 37.72 14.66 -11.29
C MET A 665 37.41 14.40 -9.82
N TYR A 666 37.88 13.25 -9.31
CA TYR A 666 37.91 12.99 -7.89
C TYR A 666 39.11 13.68 -7.25
N VAL A 667 38.90 14.32 -6.10
CA VAL A 667 39.89 15.14 -5.43
C VAL A 667 39.91 14.90 -3.93
N ASN A 668 41.11 14.93 -3.35
CA ASN A 668 41.29 15.16 -1.92
C ASN A 668 41.44 16.66 -1.69
N VAL A 669 40.82 17.16 -0.62
CA VAL A 669 40.93 18.56 -0.21
C VAL A 669 41.88 18.61 0.99
N ALA A 670 42.97 19.38 0.86
CA ALA A 670 43.93 19.56 1.91
C ALA A 670 43.49 20.62 2.95
N GLN A 671 44.41 21.31 3.58
CA GLN A 671 44.09 22.38 4.56
C GLN A 671 43.30 23.51 3.89
N ILE A 672 42.09 23.75 4.34
CA ILE A 672 41.19 24.79 3.84
C ILE A 672 41.47 26.17 4.49
N GLY A 673 41.27 27.23 3.75
CA GLY A 673 41.28 28.60 4.23
C GLY A 673 39.91 29.26 4.04
N GLU A 674 39.35 29.84 5.10
CA GLU A 674 38.13 30.65 5.07
C GLU A 674 38.44 32.11 5.34
N ALA A 675 38.03 33.03 4.51
CA ALA A 675 38.19 34.48 4.69
C ALA A 675 36.87 35.23 4.41
N ARG A 676 36.64 36.31 5.15
CA ARG A 676 35.53 37.23 4.85
C ARG A 676 35.91 38.12 3.67
N ILE A 677 34.93 38.39 2.79
CA ILE A 677 35.13 39.32 1.64
C ILE A 677 35.30 40.76 2.17
N SER A 678 34.64 41.10 3.27
CA SER A 678 34.74 42.41 3.93
C SER A 678 35.05 42.23 5.42
N PRO A 679 35.79 43.17 6.06
CA PRO A 679 36.11 43.09 7.49
C PRO A 679 34.89 43.36 8.42
N LEU A 680 33.74 43.69 7.86
CA LEU A 680 32.53 43.95 8.64
C LEU A 680 32.03 42.71 9.38
N ALA A 681 31.65 42.84 10.64
CA ALA A 681 31.18 41.72 11.45
C ALA A 681 29.92 41.05 10.91
N GLN A 682 29.06 41.81 10.23
CA GLN A 682 27.82 41.35 9.63
C GLN A 682 27.96 40.75 8.21
N GLU A 683 29.20 40.74 7.67
CA GLU A 683 29.46 40.18 6.35
C GLU A 683 29.21 38.68 6.35
N GLN A 684 28.31 38.22 5.49
CA GLN A 684 27.94 36.79 5.33
C GLN A 684 28.75 36.08 4.24
N TRP A 685 29.23 36.81 3.23
CA TRP A 685 30.01 36.23 2.17
C TRP A 685 31.39 35.80 2.66
N ARG A 686 31.79 34.59 2.22
CA ARG A 686 33.11 34.03 2.50
C ARG A 686 33.80 33.61 1.22
N THR A 687 35.10 33.78 1.15
CA THR A 687 35.97 33.19 0.17
C THR A 687 36.72 32.03 0.80
N TRP A 688 36.79 30.92 0.10
CA TRP A 688 37.45 29.71 0.53
C TRP A 688 38.56 29.34 -0.43
N SER A 689 39.74 28.96 0.12
CA SER A 689 40.83 28.36 -0.65
C SER A 689 40.83 26.86 -0.36
N LEU A 690 40.62 26.06 -1.38
CA LEU A 690 40.55 24.60 -1.35
C LEU A 690 41.67 24.00 -2.17
N PRO A 691 42.82 23.66 -1.58
CA PRO A 691 43.88 22.96 -2.30
C PRO A 691 43.39 21.54 -2.65
N LEU A 692 43.35 21.25 -3.93
CA LEU A 692 42.89 20.00 -4.51
C LEU A 692 44.06 19.14 -4.98
N THR A 693 43.99 17.84 -4.70
CA THR A 693 44.89 16.83 -5.26
C THR A 693 44.05 15.74 -5.90
N GLU A 694 44.34 15.43 -7.16
CA GLU A 694 43.67 14.37 -7.92
C GLU A 694 43.74 13.03 -7.18
N ALA A 695 42.60 12.30 -7.09
CA ALA A 695 42.48 11.02 -6.45
C ALA A 695 41.75 10.03 -7.35
N ASP A 696 41.90 8.76 -7.06
CA ASP A 696 41.11 7.70 -7.72
C ASP A 696 39.66 7.73 -7.24
N MET A 697 38.76 7.17 -8.05
CA MET A 697 37.36 6.97 -7.70
C MET A 697 37.28 6.17 -6.38
N PRO A 698 36.60 6.71 -5.35
CA PRO A 698 36.56 6.03 -4.06
C PRO A 698 35.63 4.79 -4.08
N VAL A 699 36.02 3.76 -3.35
CA VAL A 699 35.17 2.59 -3.09
C VAL A 699 34.34 2.85 -1.85
N THR A 700 33.27 3.60 -2.00
CA THR A 700 32.32 3.93 -0.92
C THR A 700 30.91 3.52 -1.28
N THR A 701 30.03 3.40 -0.30
CA THR A 701 28.60 3.19 -0.52
C THR A 701 27.95 4.49 -0.97
N GLY A 702 26.85 4.39 -1.69
CA GLY A 702 25.98 5.51 -2.09
C GLY A 702 24.58 5.34 -1.51
N VAL A 703 23.59 5.97 -2.15
CA VAL A 703 22.16 5.84 -1.79
C VAL A 703 21.34 5.41 -2.98
N ASN A 704 20.27 4.63 -2.71
CA ASN A 704 19.25 4.29 -3.70
C ASN A 704 18.02 5.15 -3.48
N GLY A 705 17.45 5.68 -4.58
CA GLY A 705 16.19 6.39 -4.57
C GLY A 705 16.22 7.76 -3.92
N PRO A 706 15.08 8.46 -3.94
CA PRO A 706 14.96 9.86 -3.50
C PRO A 706 15.07 10.05 -1.98
N ALA A 707 15.13 8.99 -1.22
CA ALA A 707 15.38 9.04 0.20
C ALA A 707 16.27 7.86 0.57
N GLY A 708 17.33 8.09 1.25
CA GLY A 708 17.90 7.11 2.15
C GLY A 708 16.77 6.52 3.03
N ARG A 709 17.09 5.94 4.12
CA ARG A 709 16.16 5.39 5.09
C ARG A 709 14.91 6.25 5.29
N THR A 710 13.73 5.64 5.14
CA THR A 710 12.45 6.30 5.33
C THR A 710 11.99 6.19 6.78
N TRP A 711 11.04 7.03 7.19
CA TRP A 711 10.40 6.88 8.51
C TRP A 711 9.70 5.53 8.68
N GLN A 712 9.26 4.91 7.59
CA GLN A 712 8.68 3.57 7.63
C GLN A 712 9.74 2.51 7.99
N ASP A 713 10.96 2.66 7.52
CA ASP A 713 12.08 1.76 7.87
C ASP A 713 12.41 1.90 9.36
N VAL A 714 12.44 3.13 9.89
CA VAL A 714 12.63 3.39 11.32
C VAL A 714 11.52 2.74 12.15
N LEU A 715 10.25 2.87 11.74
CA LEU A 715 9.10 2.27 12.41
C LEU A 715 9.09 0.73 12.33
N THR A 716 9.69 0.17 11.30
CA THR A 716 9.80 -1.29 11.15
C THR A 716 10.92 -1.86 12.03
N GLU A 717 11.99 -1.12 12.21
CA GLU A 717 13.17 -1.55 12.98
C GLU A 717 13.04 -1.31 14.48
N PHE A 718 12.41 -0.20 14.88
CA PHE A 718 12.26 0.19 16.29
C PHE A 718 10.82 0.18 16.72
N SER A 719 10.54 -0.51 17.82
CA SER A 719 9.18 -0.60 18.36
C SER A 719 8.76 0.66 19.13
N THR A 720 9.73 1.47 19.58
CA THR A 720 9.51 2.70 20.35
C THR A 720 10.49 3.81 19.97
N TRP A 721 10.07 5.05 20.09
CA TRP A 721 10.95 6.22 19.95
C TRP A 721 12.09 6.26 20.96
N GLN A 722 11.90 5.65 22.12
CA GLN A 722 12.96 5.56 23.12
C GLN A 722 14.13 4.68 22.65
N GLU A 723 13.85 3.61 21.91
CA GLU A 723 14.90 2.79 21.29
C GLU A 723 15.66 3.56 20.22
N VAL A 724 14.98 4.38 19.42
CA VAL A 724 15.63 5.27 18.45
C VAL A 724 16.56 6.25 19.15
N LEU A 725 16.11 6.94 20.21
CA LEU A 725 16.90 7.89 20.99
C LEU A 725 18.08 7.23 21.72
N ASN A 726 17.97 5.97 22.08
CA ASN A 726 19.05 5.22 22.72
C ASN A 726 20.11 4.75 21.71
N THR A 727 19.74 4.63 20.45
CA THR A 727 20.59 4.11 19.38
C THR A 727 21.33 5.22 18.63
N TYR A 728 20.69 6.38 18.45
CA TYR A 728 21.23 7.48 17.66
C TYR A 728 21.37 8.76 18.47
N ALA A 729 22.48 9.46 18.26
CA ALA A 729 22.76 10.72 18.96
C ALA A 729 21.98 11.91 18.38
N THR A 730 21.71 11.90 17.07
CA THR A 730 21.02 12.98 16.35
C THR A 730 19.97 12.43 15.39
N TRP A 731 19.02 13.27 14.96
CA TRP A 731 18.05 12.92 13.92
C TRP A 731 18.70 12.71 12.55
N GLU A 732 19.83 13.36 12.31
CA GLU A 732 20.64 13.10 11.12
C GLU A 732 21.19 11.67 11.12
N ASP A 733 21.67 11.21 12.27
CA ASP A 733 22.16 9.84 12.42
C ASP A 733 21.04 8.79 12.23
N VAL A 734 19.81 9.10 12.68
CA VAL A 734 18.63 8.26 12.40
C VAL A 734 18.41 8.13 10.90
N LEU A 735 18.46 9.24 10.17
CA LEU A 735 18.19 9.29 8.74
C LEU A 735 19.30 8.59 7.93
N LEU A 736 20.53 8.65 8.41
CA LEU A 736 21.74 8.12 7.76
C LEU A 736 22.15 6.74 8.30
N ASP A 737 21.39 6.17 9.25
CA ASP A 737 21.69 4.92 9.98
C ASP A 737 23.10 4.88 10.58
N ARG A 738 23.54 5.97 11.17
CA ARG A 738 24.84 6.08 11.85
C ARG A 738 24.68 5.75 13.33
N ARG A 739 24.99 4.53 13.69
CA ARG A 739 24.94 4.03 15.09
C ARG A 739 26.20 4.31 15.85
#